data_636255fcbe8c1283dc966928933013bd
#
_entry.id   636255fcbe8c1283dc966928933013bd
#
_cell.length_a   1.000
_cell.length_b   1.000
_cell.length_c   1.000
_cell.angle_alpha   90.00
_cell.angle_beta   90.00
_cell.angle_gamma   90.00
#
_symmetry.space_group_name_H-M   'P 1'
#
loop_
_entity.id
_entity.type
_entity.pdbx_description
1 polymer ?
#
loop_
_entity_poly.entity_id
_entity_poly.type
_entity_poly.pdbx_seq_one_letter_code
_entity_poly.pdbx_strand_id
1 'polypeptide(L)'
;MAENLNENEEANAADNNNQINNNQNNPIQNISYDMVNPSSLLNIAKDFVHQKKYNRALTYITLFLKCYPNSFEGFFLKCQIYTKLYRGNKALVLLNKVLLLLDKENDFDHLMEIKILNNRGKCLIFLNRYEEAIDTYKKLNKLKIDAKNFLKIGVCYYNKKNIDEAINNYDKAIELNPNYTEAYFNKGICLSNQQKKEEAIEVFNKAIEIANNDAELYLNRGYCYFSLKNFRKAIKDFNKAIQLRPNFSEAYCRKAACYQEMKKEEEAILEYKHAIEINDPHSKPILFQASLYVSTYYRKRKNYDEALPYTIKCAEYDENSELAQFNAGIALMKKKQYEQSVEFFNKSLKINRTNIDAMFNKAICLTNLEKYDEAILIFSMLIQMNKKDFESHLYKGICLKKMGKYEDAINSLTKLITLNESCYPAYLHRGICYTNLRIFGKAINDFIKYNKHMEEIKKEINDEDFYYYRALCYINSNNIEDAINDLNKVLLINPKKSMAHFKLGYCYMIRKFKENMAQNMEKSIEQFDEAIKLDQKYSEAYYNKALALSCLNKNKEAIEAYDKVIELNPDDVECVYNKGLILIKINKYIEAEQSMLKAIEILNKGKNNFSKNLDKIYFNLAKCQLKLKKINDAIDNLLLSIQQNKNNEEALYILAKCYLDIKEYQKGLDTITKAIILNPKNFEFLYIKAKILIELEKYQEALNILDRVIKINKKYSSAYFRKGICYEKLEKYEDAVNMYKKCKNLVPNDDQLSISIGLCLIKLNQNEEALKEFDDVLKINPKNKFAIHYKNKLKQSVKIE
;
A
#
# COMPACT_ATOMS: atom_id res chain seq x y z
N MET A 1 20.07 -34.94 -30.73
CA MET A 1 20.88 -33.89 -31.36
C MET A 1 20.58 -33.60 -32.84
N ALA A 2 20.08 -34.52 -33.63
CA ALA A 2 19.68 -34.21 -34.99
C ALA A 2 18.26 -33.59 -35.10
N GLU A 3 17.40 -33.77 -34.12
CA GLU A 3 16.01 -33.23 -34.10
C GLU A 3 15.94 -31.79 -33.61
N ASN A 4 16.86 -31.33 -32.74
CA ASN A 4 16.81 -29.97 -32.21
C ASN A 4 17.49 -28.89 -33.06
N LEU A 5 18.20 -29.25 -34.10
CA LEU A 5 18.80 -28.27 -35.05
C LEU A 5 17.81 -27.76 -36.10
N ASN A 6 16.70 -28.47 -36.33
CA ASN A 6 15.74 -28.09 -37.38
C ASN A 6 14.66 -27.09 -36.94
N GLU A 7 14.15 -27.18 -35.70
CA GLU A 7 13.04 -26.32 -35.28
C GLU A 7 13.44 -24.88 -34.92
N ASN A 8 14.65 -24.68 -34.36
CA ASN A 8 15.10 -23.34 -33.97
C ASN A 8 15.70 -22.54 -35.12
N GLU A 9 16.20 -23.21 -36.18
CA GLU A 9 16.67 -22.52 -37.37
C GLU A 9 15.53 -22.11 -38.31
N GLU A 10 14.42 -22.85 -38.35
CA GLU A 10 13.20 -22.44 -39.08
C GLU A 10 12.44 -21.28 -38.39
N ALA A 11 12.40 -21.23 -37.06
CA ALA A 11 11.77 -20.12 -36.31
C ALA A 11 12.58 -18.81 -36.45
N ASN A 12 13.93 -18.87 -36.35
CA ASN A 12 14.79 -17.70 -36.51
C ASN A 12 14.89 -17.22 -37.99
N ALA A 13 14.64 -18.12 -38.94
CA ALA A 13 14.58 -17.74 -40.37
C ALA A 13 13.21 -17.10 -40.70
N ALA A 14 12.14 -17.45 -40.01
CA ALA A 14 10.83 -16.85 -40.20
C ALA A 14 10.75 -15.44 -39.61
N ASP A 15 11.30 -15.19 -38.41
CA ASP A 15 11.32 -13.86 -37.77
C ASP A 15 12.25 -12.86 -38.46
N ASN A 16 13.40 -13.30 -38.99
CA ASN A 16 14.27 -12.43 -39.80
C ASN A 16 13.67 -12.08 -41.17
N ASN A 17 12.75 -12.88 -41.70
CA ASN A 17 12.05 -12.56 -42.96
C ASN A 17 10.90 -11.55 -42.79
N ASN A 18 10.31 -11.42 -41.58
CA ASN A 18 9.26 -10.42 -41.34
C ASN A 18 9.80 -9.02 -41.00
N GLN A 19 11.02 -8.91 -40.50
CA GLN A 19 11.67 -7.59 -40.29
C GLN A 19 12.30 -6.98 -41.53
N ILE A 20 12.56 -7.75 -42.62
CA ILE A 20 13.20 -7.26 -43.82
C ILE A 20 12.19 -6.77 -44.90
N ASN A 21 10.87 -7.03 -44.71
CA ASN A 21 9.85 -6.63 -45.69
C ASN A 21 9.37 -5.17 -45.56
N ASN A 22 9.87 -4.37 -44.65
CA ASN A 22 9.42 -2.98 -44.43
C ASN A 22 10.43 -1.88 -44.80
N ASN A 23 11.51 -2.21 -45.50
CA ASN A 23 12.33 -1.17 -46.13
C ASN A 23 12.24 -1.28 -47.63
N GLN A 24 11.31 -0.54 -48.16
CA GLN A 24 11.20 -0.26 -49.63
C GLN A 24 12.41 0.55 -50.04
N ASN A 25 13.32 -0.12 -50.76
CA ASN A 25 14.04 0.46 -51.91
C ASN A 25 14.41 -0.70 -52.83
N ASN A 26 13.52 -0.96 -53.77
CA ASN A 26 13.71 -1.95 -54.82
C ASN A 26 14.59 -1.31 -55.96
N PRO A 27 15.90 -1.65 -56.11
CA PRO A 27 16.72 -1.05 -57.14
C PRO A 27 16.51 -1.71 -58.50
N ILE A 28 15.38 -2.39 -58.73
CA ILE A 28 15.13 -3.22 -59.91
C ILE A 28 14.39 -2.45 -61.02
N GLN A 29 14.04 -1.18 -60.83
CA GLN A 29 13.29 -0.44 -61.87
C GLN A 29 14.16 0.28 -62.94
N ASN A 30 15.51 0.26 -62.83
CA ASN A 30 16.35 1.00 -63.79
C ASN A 30 17.63 0.23 -64.26
N ILE A 31 17.51 -1.09 -64.52
CA ILE A 31 18.53 -1.73 -65.35
C ILE A 31 17.88 -1.90 -66.76
N SER A 32 18.26 -1.03 -67.68
CA SER A 32 17.93 -1.19 -69.09
C SER A 32 18.48 -2.55 -69.58
N TYR A 33 17.54 -3.41 -69.97
CA TYR A 33 17.82 -4.81 -70.42
C TYR A 33 18.85 -4.96 -71.56
N ASP A 34 19.27 -3.87 -72.13
CA ASP A 34 20.07 -3.83 -73.41
C ASP A 34 21.59 -3.73 -73.24
N MET A 35 22.12 -3.67 -71.94
CA MET A 35 23.58 -3.46 -71.79
C MET A 35 24.35 -4.53 -71.01
N VAL A 36 23.70 -5.58 -70.45
CA VAL A 36 24.42 -6.62 -69.69
C VAL A 36 24.58 -7.85 -70.59
N ASN A 37 25.77 -8.21 -70.95
CA ASN A 37 26.04 -9.50 -71.63
C ASN A 37 25.50 -10.64 -70.78
N PRO A 38 24.51 -11.42 -71.28
CA PRO A 38 23.85 -12.45 -70.49
C PRO A 38 24.84 -13.45 -69.85
N SER A 39 26.00 -13.71 -70.45
CA SER A 39 27.03 -14.59 -69.85
C SER A 39 27.69 -13.99 -68.59
N SER A 40 27.69 -12.66 -68.42
CA SER A 40 28.27 -12.01 -67.23
C SER A 40 27.37 -12.16 -66.03
N LEU A 41 26.02 -12.37 -66.17
CA LEU A 41 25.08 -12.55 -65.08
C LEU A 41 25.38 -13.80 -64.20
N LEU A 42 25.93 -14.85 -64.88
CA LEU A 42 26.33 -16.05 -64.14
C LEU A 42 27.51 -15.80 -63.19
N ASN A 43 28.51 -15.04 -63.69
CA ASN A 43 29.67 -14.70 -62.90
C ASN A 43 29.33 -13.74 -61.77
N ILE A 44 28.48 -12.78 -62.02
CA ILE A 44 27.92 -11.88 -60.91
C ILE A 44 27.20 -12.70 -59.90
N ALA A 45 26.40 -13.68 -60.31
CA ALA A 45 25.69 -14.56 -59.34
C ALA A 45 26.71 -15.39 -58.50
N LYS A 46 27.79 -15.93 -59.15
CA LYS A 46 28.86 -16.65 -58.42
C LYS A 46 29.56 -15.76 -57.41
N ASP A 47 29.89 -14.50 -57.79
CA ASP A 47 30.50 -13.53 -56.84
C ASP A 47 29.64 -13.22 -55.67
N PHE A 48 28.33 -13.04 -55.85
CA PHE A 48 27.39 -12.87 -54.71
C PHE A 48 27.30 -14.10 -53.82
N VAL A 49 27.42 -15.31 -54.37
CA VAL A 49 27.49 -16.57 -53.56
C VAL A 49 28.77 -16.56 -52.73
N HIS A 50 29.93 -16.18 -53.29
CA HIS A 50 31.19 -16.05 -52.56
C HIS A 50 31.08 -15.01 -51.42
N GLN A 51 30.37 -13.90 -51.66
CA GLN A 51 30.07 -12.87 -50.66
C GLN A 51 28.98 -13.27 -49.64
N LYS A 52 28.42 -14.49 -49.69
CA LYS A 52 27.31 -14.99 -48.89
C LYS A 52 26.00 -14.18 -49.02
N LYS A 53 25.86 -13.37 -50.08
CA LYS A 53 24.66 -12.54 -50.37
C LYS A 53 23.65 -13.34 -51.23
N TYR A 54 23.11 -14.42 -50.67
CA TYR A 54 22.33 -15.43 -51.39
C TYR A 54 21.07 -14.89 -52.06
N ASN A 55 20.34 -13.95 -51.46
CA ASN A 55 19.14 -13.36 -52.07
C ASN A 55 19.48 -12.55 -53.35
N ARG A 56 20.58 -11.78 -53.37
CA ARG A 56 21.04 -11.09 -54.59
C ARG A 56 21.52 -12.09 -55.65
N ALA A 57 22.28 -13.08 -55.24
CA ALA A 57 22.67 -14.15 -56.14
C ALA A 57 21.47 -14.84 -56.82
N LEU A 58 20.37 -15.06 -56.05
CA LEU A 58 19.13 -15.66 -56.55
C LEU A 58 18.47 -14.80 -57.63
N THR A 59 18.49 -13.49 -57.51
CA THR A 59 17.98 -12.55 -58.53
C THR A 59 18.74 -12.68 -59.82
N TYR A 60 20.09 -12.55 -59.77
CA TYR A 60 20.91 -12.61 -60.97
C TYR A 60 20.91 -13.97 -61.68
N ILE A 61 20.94 -15.07 -60.92
CA ILE A 61 20.85 -16.43 -61.53
C ILE A 61 19.44 -16.67 -62.12
N THR A 62 18.39 -16.06 -61.59
CA THR A 62 17.04 -16.18 -62.15
C THR A 62 16.92 -15.40 -63.47
N LEU A 63 17.59 -14.22 -63.57
CA LEU A 63 17.66 -13.48 -64.80
C LEU A 63 18.49 -14.25 -65.82
N PHE A 64 19.64 -14.79 -65.46
CA PHE A 64 20.49 -15.63 -66.37
C PHE A 64 19.66 -16.79 -66.95
N LEU A 65 18.88 -17.50 -66.14
CA LEU A 65 18.05 -18.64 -66.57
C LEU A 65 16.87 -18.22 -67.43
N LYS A 66 16.44 -16.96 -67.48
CA LYS A 66 15.51 -16.44 -68.47
C LYS A 66 16.14 -16.33 -69.85
N CYS A 67 17.46 -15.93 -69.94
CA CYS A 67 18.19 -15.86 -71.18
C CYS A 67 18.66 -17.23 -71.65
N TYR A 68 19.01 -18.12 -70.74
CA TYR A 68 19.52 -19.48 -71.04
C TYR A 68 18.64 -20.52 -70.26
N PRO A 69 17.42 -20.82 -70.78
CA PRO A 69 16.42 -21.66 -70.06
C PRO A 69 16.87 -23.09 -69.84
N ASN A 70 17.87 -23.57 -70.59
CA ASN A 70 18.37 -24.94 -70.43
C ASN A 70 19.79 -24.97 -69.88
N SER A 71 20.30 -23.86 -69.36
CA SER A 71 21.65 -23.84 -68.80
C SER A 71 21.73 -24.69 -67.56
N PHE A 72 22.48 -25.73 -67.69
CA PHE A 72 22.81 -26.70 -66.66
C PHE A 72 23.54 -26.04 -65.44
N GLU A 73 24.61 -25.28 -65.74
CA GLU A 73 25.37 -24.57 -64.73
C GLU A 73 24.53 -23.56 -63.95
N GLY A 74 23.61 -22.90 -64.66
CA GLY A 74 22.67 -21.96 -64.05
C GLY A 74 21.70 -22.64 -63.10
N PHE A 75 21.10 -23.76 -63.44
CA PHE A 75 20.24 -24.51 -62.57
C PHE A 75 21.01 -25.05 -61.37
N PHE A 76 22.20 -25.58 -61.56
CA PHE A 76 23.02 -26.12 -60.47
C PHE A 76 23.40 -25.03 -59.44
N LEU A 77 23.82 -23.86 -59.91
CA LEU A 77 24.12 -22.73 -59.04
C LEU A 77 22.86 -22.26 -58.25
N LYS A 78 21.72 -22.21 -58.95
CA LYS A 78 20.44 -21.88 -58.30
C LYS A 78 20.07 -22.89 -57.20
N CYS A 79 20.33 -24.17 -57.42
CA CYS A 79 20.12 -25.21 -56.39
C CYS A 79 21.02 -25.00 -55.19
N GLN A 80 22.32 -24.68 -55.43
CA GLN A 80 23.26 -24.39 -54.32
C GLN A 80 22.78 -23.18 -53.50
N ILE A 81 22.27 -22.14 -54.14
CA ILE A 81 21.70 -20.96 -53.47
C ILE A 81 20.49 -21.34 -52.65
N TYR A 82 19.52 -22.12 -53.20
CA TYR A 82 18.37 -22.56 -52.43
C TYR A 82 18.74 -23.46 -51.24
N THR A 83 19.76 -24.29 -51.40
CA THR A 83 20.26 -25.11 -50.27
C THR A 83 20.84 -24.23 -49.17
N LYS A 84 21.54 -23.15 -49.49
CA LYS A 84 22.08 -22.18 -48.51
C LYS A 84 21.00 -21.28 -47.89
N LEU A 85 19.87 -21.10 -48.58
CA LEU A 85 18.69 -20.38 -48.09
C LEU A 85 17.69 -21.31 -47.34
N TYR A 86 18.10 -22.54 -47.03
CA TYR A 86 17.25 -23.56 -46.38
C TYR A 86 15.91 -23.84 -47.10
N ARG A 87 15.87 -23.62 -48.44
CA ARG A 87 14.71 -23.89 -49.29
C ARG A 87 14.81 -25.25 -49.98
N GLY A 88 14.96 -26.33 -49.18
CA GLY A 88 15.28 -27.67 -49.67
C GLY A 88 14.33 -28.26 -50.69
N ASN A 89 13.02 -28.05 -50.59
CA ASN A 89 12.05 -28.53 -51.61
C ASN A 89 12.27 -27.87 -52.94
N LYS A 90 12.56 -26.56 -53.02
CA LYS A 90 12.85 -25.84 -54.27
C LYS A 90 14.16 -26.31 -54.86
N ALA A 91 15.19 -26.55 -54.06
CA ALA A 91 16.46 -27.11 -54.50
C ALA A 91 16.28 -28.52 -55.09
N LEU A 92 15.49 -29.40 -54.41
CA LEU A 92 15.26 -30.77 -54.84
C LEU A 92 14.55 -30.84 -56.21
N VAL A 93 13.51 -30.01 -56.44
CA VAL A 93 12.81 -29.92 -57.73
C VAL A 93 13.78 -29.56 -58.84
N LEU A 94 14.66 -28.59 -58.64
CA LEU A 94 15.63 -28.19 -59.66
C LEU A 94 16.70 -29.26 -59.90
N LEU A 95 17.18 -29.94 -58.83
CA LEU A 95 18.15 -31.04 -58.96
C LEU A 95 17.58 -32.20 -59.74
N ASN A 96 16.33 -32.55 -59.53
CA ASN A 96 15.63 -33.57 -60.34
C ASN A 96 15.51 -33.13 -61.80
N LYS A 97 15.21 -31.85 -62.08
CA LYS A 97 15.16 -31.30 -63.42
C LYS A 97 16.53 -31.37 -64.12
N VAL A 98 17.58 -31.03 -63.37
CA VAL A 98 18.96 -31.10 -63.85
C VAL A 98 19.37 -32.54 -64.19
N LEU A 99 19.00 -33.53 -63.39
CA LEU A 99 19.27 -34.93 -63.69
C LEU A 99 18.55 -35.40 -64.99
N LEU A 100 17.30 -34.96 -65.16
CA LEU A 100 16.54 -35.29 -66.40
C LEU A 100 17.11 -34.62 -67.68
N LEU A 101 17.79 -33.47 -67.56
CA LEU A 101 18.48 -32.83 -68.63
C LEU A 101 19.78 -33.55 -68.97
N LEU A 102 20.50 -34.04 -67.98
CA LEU A 102 21.72 -34.85 -68.15
C LEU A 102 21.46 -36.18 -68.89
N ASP A 103 20.37 -36.84 -68.52
CA ASP A 103 20.02 -38.13 -69.18
C ASP A 103 19.71 -37.98 -70.68
N LYS A 104 19.54 -36.76 -71.18
CA LYS A 104 19.21 -36.45 -72.61
C LYS A 104 20.42 -36.03 -73.46
N GLU A 105 21.56 -35.67 -72.85
CA GLU A 105 22.79 -35.28 -73.53
C GLU A 105 23.72 -36.48 -73.65
N ASN A 106 24.13 -36.79 -74.95
CA ASN A 106 24.96 -37.94 -75.21
C ASN A 106 26.44 -37.79 -74.75
N ASP A 107 26.80 -36.68 -74.20
CA ASP A 107 28.11 -36.42 -73.62
C ASP A 107 28.11 -36.44 -72.08
N PHE A 108 28.38 -37.61 -71.51
CA PHE A 108 28.17 -37.86 -70.07
C PHE A 108 29.32 -37.27 -69.25
N ASP A 109 29.19 -36.11 -68.65
CA ASP A 109 30.07 -35.61 -67.58
C ASP A 109 29.80 -36.28 -66.24
N HIS A 110 30.43 -37.46 -66.03
CA HIS A 110 30.33 -38.23 -64.73
C HIS A 110 30.69 -37.39 -63.53
N LEU A 111 31.53 -36.40 -63.64
CA LEU A 111 31.98 -35.56 -62.52
C LEU A 111 30.82 -34.67 -62.06
N MET A 112 29.98 -34.20 -62.98
CA MET A 112 28.83 -33.39 -62.68
C MET A 112 27.71 -34.19 -62.13
N GLU A 113 27.42 -35.38 -62.64
CA GLU A 113 26.45 -36.29 -62.07
C GLU A 113 26.74 -36.59 -60.58
N ILE A 114 28.03 -36.87 -60.25
CA ILE A 114 28.50 -37.03 -58.86
C ILE A 114 28.17 -35.80 -58.00
N LYS A 115 28.43 -34.57 -58.50
CA LYS A 115 28.13 -33.34 -57.74
C LYS A 115 26.63 -33.16 -57.50
N ILE A 116 25.78 -33.46 -58.47
CA ILE A 116 24.33 -33.34 -58.39
C ILE A 116 23.77 -34.34 -57.42
N LEU A 117 24.13 -35.65 -57.57
CA LEU A 117 23.66 -36.69 -56.65
C LEU A 117 24.06 -36.43 -55.22
N ASN A 118 25.30 -35.92 -55.01
CA ASN A 118 25.74 -35.55 -53.65
C ASN A 118 24.88 -34.40 -53.07
N ASN A 119 24.56 -33.33 -53.84
CA ASN A 119 23.71 -32.26 -53.37
C ASN A 119 22.25 -32.73 -53.20
N ARG A 120 21.74 -33.62 -54.10
CA ARG A 120 20.42 -34.23 -53.96
C ARG A 120 20.30 -35.05 -52.65
N GLY A 121 21.30 -35.85 -52.35
CA GLY A 121 21.34 -36.63 -51.12
C GLY A 121 21.33 -35.75 -49.86
N LYS A 122 22.13 -34.65 -49.85
CA LYS A 122 22.09 -33.66 -48.73
C LYS A 122 20.75 -33.01 -48.56
N CYS A 123 20.07 -32.56 -49.67
CA CYS A 123 18.74 -31.98 -49.61
C CYS A 123 17.69 -32.99 -49.11
N LEU A 124 17.79 -34.24 -49.51
CA LEU A 124 16.87 -35.31 -49.07
C LEU A 124 17.04 -35.62 -47.56
N ILE A 125 18.27 -35.62 -47.04
CA ILE A 125 18.51 -35.76 -45.58
C ILE A 125 17.92 -34.58 -44.84
N PHE A 126 18.13 -33.34 -45.32
CA PHE A 126 17.58 -32.11 -44.75
C PHE A 126 16.03 -32.11 -44.73
N LEU A 127 15.40 -32.72 -45.72
CA LEU A 127 13.96 -32.88 -45.84
C LEU A 127 13.40 -34.13 -45.09
N ASN A 128 14.23 -34.85 -44.37
CA ASN A 128 13.90 -36.09 -43.65
C ASN A 128 13.42 -37.24 -44.60
N ARG A 129 13.74 -37.15 -45.92
CA ARG A 129 13.40 -38.17 -46.94
C ARG A 129 14.51 -39.22 -47.03
N TYR A 130 14.72 -39.98 -45.95
CA TYR A 130 15.86 -40.81 -45.71
C TYR A 130 15.97 -41.99 -46.71
N GLU A 131 14.87 -42.58 -47.15
CA GLU A 131 14.88 -43.68 -48.13
C GLU A 131 15.43 -43.22 -49.45
N GLU A 132 14.94 -42.14 -49.96
CA GLU A 132 15.40 -41.58 -51.23
C GLU A 132 16.83 -41.08 -51.14
N ALA A 133 17.24 -40.61 -49.97
CA ALA A 133 18.65 -40.23 -49.70
C ALA A 133 19.57 -41.45 -49.76
N ILE A 134 19.17 -42.59 -49.14
CA ILE A 134 19.90 -43.87 -49.18
C ILE A 134 20.07 -44.33 -50.63
N ASP A 135 18.99 -44.33 -51.43
CA ASP A 135 19.06 -44.75 -52.83
C ASP A 135 19.93 -43.83 -53.67
N THR A 136 19.87 -42.52 -53.39
CA THR A 136 20.74 -41.53 -54.06
C THR A 136 22.22 -41.79 -53.77
N TYR A 137 22.60 -42.02 -52.49
CA TYR A 137 23.97 -42.29 -52.11
C TYR A 137 24.41 -43.69 -52.56
N LYS A 138 23.52 -44.69 -52.62
CA LYS A 138 23.81 -45.99 -53.26
C LYS A 138 24.11 -45.84 -54.75
N LYS A 139 23.36 -45.03 -55.48
CA LYS A 139 23.66 -44.70 -56.89
C LYS A 139 24.98 -43.99 -57.00
N LEU A 140 25.25 -43.02 -56.10
CA LEU A 140 26.52 -42.28 -56.08
C LEU A 140 27.72 -43.24 -55.85
N ASN A 141 27.60 -44.28 -54.97
CA ASN A 141 28.61 -45.27 -54.73
C ASN A 141 28.87 -46.20 -55.94
N LYS A 142 27.89 -46.35 -56.85
CA LYS A 142 28.12 -47.09 -58.09
C LYS A 142 29.02 -46.31 -59.04
N LEU A 143 28.97 -44.94 -58.98
CA LEU A 143 29.80 -44.07 -59.80
C LEU A 143 31.18 -43.82 -59.15
N LYS A 144 31.20 -43.58 -57.87
CA LYS A 144 32.39 -43.33 -57.07
C LYS A 144 32.21 -43.81 -55.64
N ILE A 145 32.94 -44.85 -55.31
CA ILE A 145 32.98 -45.38 -53.92
C ILE A 145 33.70 -44.35 -53.03
N ASP A 146 33.05 -43.86 -51.98
CA ASP A 146 33.63 -42.91 -51.00
C ASP A 146 33.16 -43.23 -49.62
N ALA A 147 34.01 -43.15 -48.64
CA ALA A 147 33.70 -43.35 -47.21
C ALA A 147 32.60 -42.36 -46.73
N LYS A 148 32.60 -41.11 -47.30
CA LYS A 148 31.59 -40.12 -46.96
C LYS A 148 30.17 -40.53 -47.35
N ASN A 149 30.01 -41.25 -48.45
CA ASN A 149 28.71 -41.74 -48.91
C ASN A 149 28.16 -42.81 -47.93
N PHE A 150 28.97 -43.72 -47.52
CA PHE A 150 28.61 -44.75 -46.52
C PHE A 150 28.27 -44.07 -45.18
N LEU A 151 29.04 -43.07 -44.72
CA LEU A 151 28.70 -42.30 -43.55
C LEU A 151 27.28 -41.70 -43.66
N LYS A 152 26.94 -41.02 -44.78
CA LYS A 152 25.61 -40.43 -44.99
C LYS A 152 24.53 -41.47 -45.09
N ILE A 153 24.74 -42.63 -45.67
CA ILE A 153 23.82 -43.76 -45.66
C ILE A 153 23.62 -44.26 -44.22
N GLY A 154 24.66 -44.41 -43.42
CA GLY A 154 24.58 -44.75 -42.02
C GLY A 154 23.76 -43.76 -41.20
N VAL A 155 23.96 -42.45 -41.39
CA VAL A 155 23.16 -41.39 -40.77
C VAL A 155 21.67 -41.48 -41.14
N CYS A 156 21.36 -41.81 -42.41
CA CYS A 156 19.96 -42.06 -42.82
C CYS A 156 19.31 -43.24 -42.12
N TYR A 157 20.06 -44.36 -42.01
CA TYR A 157 19.55 -45.56 -41.30
C TYR A 157 19.40 -45.28 -39.79
N TYR A 158 20.31 -44.53 -39.17
CA TYR A 158 20.19 -44.13 -37.77
C TYR A 158 18.89 -43.34 -37.50
N ASN A 159 18.61 -42.33 -38.34
CA ASN A 159 17.40 -41.54 -38.24
C ASN A 159 16.11 -42.35 -38.50
N LYS A 160 16.20 -43.40 -39.34
CA LYS A 160 15.11 -44.40 -39.51
C LYS A 160 15.02 -45.41 -38.36
N LYS A 161 15.84 -45.24 -37.30
CA LYS A 161 15.91 -46.18 -36.15
C LYS A 161 16.38 -47.62 -36.50
N ASN A 162 16.98 -47.78 -37.68
CA ASN A 162 17.60 -49.03 -38.10
C ASN A 162 19.09 -49.01 -37.73
N ILE A 163 19.36 -49.28 -36.46
CA ILE A 163 20.70 -49.11 -35.88
C ILE A 163 21.73 -50.11 -36.45
N ASP A 164 21.31 -51.37 -36.71
CA ASP A 164 22.22 -52.38 -37.24
C ASP A 164 22.76 -52.04 -38.62
N GLU A 165 21.85 -51.59 -39.51
CA GLU A 165 22.27 -51.13 -40.86
C GLU A 165 23.11 -49.85 -40.78
N ALA A 166 22.83 -48.96 -39.78
CA ALA A 166 23.66 -47.76 -39.57
C ALA A 166 25.10 -48.17 -39.22
N ILE A 167 25.30 -49.10 -38.25
CA ILE A 167 26.60 -49.63 -37.86
C ILE A 167 27.33 -50.24 -39.04
N ASN A 168 26.64 -51.13 -39.80
CA ASN A 168 27.22 -51.77 -40.98
C ASN A 168 27.76 -50.75 -42.00
N ASN A 169 27.02 -49.67 -42.23
CA ASN A 169 27.50 -48.62 -43.17
C ASN A 169 28.61 -47.77 -42.54
N TYR A 170 28.66 -47.55 -41.24
CA TYR A 170 29.76 -46.88 -40.60
C TYR A 170 31.02 -47.75 -40.64
N ASP A 171 30.91 -49.09 -40.50
CA ASP A 171 32.02 -50.03 -40.70
C ASP A 171 32.61 -49.94 -42.08
N LYS A 172 31.78 -49.97 -43.13
CA LYS A 172 32.22 -49.75 -44.49
C LYS A 172 32.93 -48.40 -44.73
N ALA A 173 32.44 -47.36 -44.05
CA ALA A 173 33.09 -46.04 -44.10
C ALA A 173 34.49 -46.07 -43.46
N ILE A 174 34.65 -46.81 -42.34
CA ILE A 174 35.90 -47.02 -41.59
C ILE A 174 36.86 -47.88 -42.37
N GLU A 175 36.41 -48.99 -43.00
CA GLU A 175 37.19 -49.84 -43.86
C GLU A 175 37.80 -49.01 -45.02
N LEU A 176 37.04 -48.13 -45.63
CA LEU A 176 37.52 -47.25 -46.71
C LEU A 176 38.46 -46.14 -46.25
N ASN A 177 38.22 -45.64 -45.04
CA ASN A 177 39.07 -44.61 -44.46
C ASN A 177 39.22 -44.86 -42.96
N PRO A 178 40.29 -45.60 -42.53
CA PRO A 178 40.57 -45.91 -41.14
C PRO A 178 40.77 -44.70 -40.22
N ASN A 179 41.01 -43.51 -40.78
CA ASN A 179 41.16 -42.27 -40.00
C ASN A 179 39.87 -41.42 -39.98
N TYR A 180 38.71 -41.96 -40.35
CA TYR A 180 37.45 -41.21 -40.44
C TYR A 180 36.76 -41.09 -39.06
N THR A 181 37.21 -40.13 -38.24
CA THR A 181 36.76 -39.92 -36.87
C THR A 181 35.22 -39.81 -36.75
N GLU A 182 34.56 -39.13 -37.71
CA GLU A 182 33.09 -38.95 -37.68
C GLU A 182 32.34 -40.30 -37.82
N ALA A 183 32.90 -41.25 -38.55
CA ALA A 183 32.30 -42.59 -38.69
C ALA A 183 32.46 -43.42 -37.38
N TYR A 184 33.62 -43.35 -36.74
CA TYR A 184 33.79 -43.96 -35.39
C TYR A 184 32.88 -43.32 -34.37
N PHE A 185 32.76 -41.96 -34.36
CA PHE A 185 31.86 -41.23 -33.47
C PHE A 185 30.41 -41.71 -33.56
N ASN A 186 29.87 -41.71 -34.78
CA ASN A 186 28.50 -42.13 -35.04
C ASN A 186 28.27 -43.62 -34.71
N LYS A 187 29.23 -44.50 -35.04
CA LYS A 187 29.21 -45.93 -34.63
C LYS A 187 29.17 -46.05 -33.10
N GLY A 188 30.05 -45.33 -32.41
CA GLY A 188 30.07 -45.33 -30.93
C GLY A 188 28.75 -44.91 -30.31
N ILE A 189 28.07 -43.88 -30.85
CA ILE A 189 26.72 -43.46 -30.43
C ILE A 189 25.71 -44.61 -30.65
N CYS A 190 25.75 -45.25 -31.83
CA CYS A 190 24.85 -46.37 -32.14
C CYS A 190 24.99 -47.51 -31.12
N LEU A 191 26.24 -47.95 -30.88
CA LEU A 191 26.52 -48.99 -29.89
C LEU A 191 26.11 -48.61 -28.47
N SER A 192 26.37 -47.37 -28.12
CA SER A 192 25.92 -46.81 -26.82
C SER A 192 24.39 -46.84 -26.68
N ASN A 193 23.62 -46.53 -27.72
CA ASN A 193 22.18 -46.61 -27.72
C ASN A 193 21.64 -48.05 -27.65
N GLN A 194 22.35 -48.99 -28.23
CA GLN A 194 22.06 -50.44 -28.12
C GLN A 194 22.47 -51.06 -26.76
N GLN A 195 22.90 -50.25 -25.79
CA GLN A 195 23.40 -50.65 -24.46
C GLN A 195 24.74 -51.42 -24.51
N LYS A 196 25.43 -51.53 -25.64
CA LYS A 196 26.76 -52.15 -25.84
C LYS A 196 27.84 -51.15 -25.43
N LYS A 197 27.88 -50.80 -24.12
CA LYS A 197 28.72 -49.68 -23.64
C LYS A 197 30.21 -49.97 -23.71
N GLU A 198 30.63 -51.20 -23.51
CA GLU A 198 32.02 -51.65 -23.62
C GLU A 198 32.53 -51.50 -25.05
N GLU A 199 31.78 -52.01 -26.03
CA GLU A 199 32.12 -51.91 -27.43
C GLU A 199 32.17 -50.44 -27.90
N ALA A 200 31.20 -49.61 -27.39
CA ALA A 200 31.20 -48.20 -27.67
C ALA A 200 32.48 -47.51 -27.16
N ILE A 201 32.95 -47.85 -25.95
CA ILE A 201 34.19 -47.31 -25.39
C ILE A 201 35.41 -47.68 -26.27
N GLU A 202 35.49 -48.88 -26.79
CA GLU A 202 36.58 -49.29 -27.71
C GLU A 202 36.57 -48.49 -28.99
N VAL A 203 35.39 -48.27 -29.55
CA VAL A 203 35.20 -47.43 -30.74
C VAL A 203 35.58 -45.98 -30.47
N PHE A 204 35.15 -45.41 -29.34
CA PHE A 204 35.54 -44.06 -28.93
C PHE A 204 37.06 -43.95 -28.64
N ASN A 205 37.70 -44.99 -28.10
CA ASN A 205 39.16 -45.02 -27.92
C ASN A 205 39.89 -44.82 -29.26
N LYS A 206 39.50 -45.60 -30.29
CA LYS A 206 40.05 -45.42 -31.66
C LYS A 206 39.80 -44.04 -32.23
N ALA A 207 38.58 -43.47 -32.02
CA ALA A 207 38.28 -42.13 -32.47
C ALA A 207 39.17 -41.06 -31.77
N ILE A 208 39.45 -41.22 -30.48
CA ILE A 208 40.30 -40.32 -29.68
C ILE A 208 41.78 -40.47 -30.07
N GLU A 209 42.24 -41.65 -30.45
CA GLU A 209 43.60 -41.83 -30.97
C GLU A 209 43.82 -41.03 -32.26
N ILE A 210 42.77 -40.95 -33.10
CA ILE A 210 42.83 -40.18 -34.35
C ILE A 210 42.65 -38.68 -34.08
N ALA A 211 41.71 -38.26 -33.22
CA ALA A 211 41.37 -36.90 -32.93
C ALA A 211 41.28 -36.63 -31.42
N ASN A 212 42.42 -36.40 -30.78
CA ASN A 212 42.53 -36.23 -29.32
C ASN A 212 42.10 -34.87 -28.79
N ASN A 213 41.72 -33.92 -29.71
CA ASN A 213 41.27 -32.58 -29.38
C ASN A 213 39.76 -32.34 -29.56
N ASP A 214 38.99 -33.40 -29.76
CA ASP A 214 37.53 -33.31 -29.89
C ASP A 214 36.85 -33.58 -28.56
N ALA A 215 36.23 -32.54 -27.98
CA ALA A 215 35.55 -32.58 -26.69
C ALA A 215 34.33 -33.53 -26.68
N GLU A 216 33.63 -33.69 -27.81
CA GLU A 216 32.44 -34.55 -27.92
C GLU A 216 32.80 -36.02 -27.79
N LEU A 217 33.97 -36.45 -28.25
CA LEU A 217 34.44 -37.85 -28.10
C LEU A 217 34.64 -38.23 -26.62
N TYR A 218 35.27 -37.33 -25.87
CA TYR A 218 35.42 -37.52 -24.39
C TYR A 218 34.11 -37.48 -23.67
N LEU A 219 33.20 -36.57 -24.04
CA LEU A 219 31.84 -36.50 -23.44
C LEU A 219 31.12 -37.86 -23.60
N ASN A 220 31.07 -38.37 -24.82
CA ASN A 220 30.33 -39.62 -25.12
C ASN A 220 30.99 -40.85 -24.55
N ARG A 221 32.34 -40.94 -24.54
CA ARG A 221 33.04 -42.04 -23.84
C ARG A 221 32.82 -41.96 -22.33
N GLY A 222 32.89 -40.76 -21.74
CA GLY A 222 32.56 -40.48 -20.35
C GLY A 222 31.15 -40.90 -19.98
N TYR A 223 30.18 -40.65 -20.86
CA TYR A 223 28.80 -41.13 -20.70
C TYR A 223 28.68 -42.67 -20.70
N CYS A 224 29.44 -43.35 -21.56
CA CYS A 224 29.52 -44.84 -21.51
C CYS A 224 30.10 -45.33 -20.16
N TYR A 225 31.19 -44.70 -19.68
CA TYR A 225 31.73 -45.02 -18.35
C TYR A 225 30.75 -44.73 -17.22
N PHE A 226 30.00 -43.63 -17.30
CA PHE A 226 28.94 -43.29 -16.33
C PHE A 226 27.87 -44.38 -16.28
N SER A 227 27.41 -44.83 -17.44
CA SER A 227 26.39 -45.89 -17.57
C SER A 227 26.86 -47.24 -16.97
N LEU A 228 28.16 -47.55 -17.10
CA LEU A 228 28.80 -48.71 -16.47
C LEU A 228 29.19 -48.48 -14.99
N LYS A 229 28.71 -47.41 -14.38
CA LYS A 229 29.01 -47.00 -13.00
C LYS A 229 30.49 -46.77 -12.68
N ASN A 230 31.34 -46.62 -13.71
CA ASN A 230 32.74 -46.28 -13.55
C ASN A 230 32.93 -44.76 -13.46
N PHE A 231 32.44 -44.17 -12.39
CA PHE A 231 32.35 -42.71 -12.20
C PHE A 231 33.74 -42.04 -12.24
N ARG A 232 34.81 -42.73 -11.74
CA ARG A 232 36.17 -42.14 -11.77
C ARG A 232 36.70 -41.95 -13.19
N LYS A 233 36.52 -42.95 -14.09
CA LYS A 233 36.90 -42.79 -15.49
C LYS A 233 36.01 -41.78 -16.22
N ALA A 234 34.70 -41.79 -15.93
CA ALA A 234 33.75 -40.79 -16.47
C ALA A 234 34.18 -39.36 -16.13
N ILE A 235 34.48 -39.07 -14.86
CA ILE A 235 34.93 -37.74 -14.39
C ILE A 235 36.24 -37.33 -15.11
N LYS A 236 37.19 -38.27 -15.32
CA LYS A 236 38.43 -37.99 -16.05
C LYS A 236 38.12 -37.52 -17.48
N ASP A 237 37.23 -38.20 -18.16
CA ASP A 237 36.83 -37.86 -19.53
C ASP A 237 36.05 -36.52 -19.59
N PHE A 238 35.10 -36.29 -18.64
CA PHE A 238 34.40 -35.03 -18.58
C PHE A 238 35.32 -33.84 -18.28
N ASN A 239 36.31 -34.01 -17.41
CA ASN A 239 37.36 -33.02 -17.18
C ASN A 239 38.16 -32.73 -18.46
N LYS A 240 38.49 -33.75 -19.25
CA LYS A 240 39.17 -33.55 -20.52
C LYS A 240 38.29 -32.80 -21.55
N ALA A 241 37.00 -33.17 -21.62
CA ALA A 241 36.03 -32.47 -22.45
C ALA A 241 35.91 -30.96 -22.06
N ILE A 242 35.86 -30.65 -20.75
CA ILE A 242 35.85 -29.31 -20.22
C ILE A 242 37.15 -28.56 -20.52
N GLN A 243 38.29 -29.23 -20.37
CA GLN A 243 39.59 -28.63 -20.72
C GLN A 243 39.66 -28.23 -22.19
N LEU A 244 39.09 -29.02 -23.09
CA LEU A 244 39.07 -28.77 -24.53
C LEU A 244 38.00 -27.71 -24.91
N ARG A 245 36.88 -27.71 -24.20
CA ARG A 245 35.79 -26.73 -24.43
C ARG A 245 35.32 -26.22 -23.08
N PRO A 246 35.87 -25.12 -22.54
CA PRO A 246 35.52 -24.59 -21.22
C PRO A 246 34.04 -24.21 -21.05
N ASN A 247 33.33 -23.85 -22.12
CA ASN A 247 31.92 -23.50 -22.11
C ASN A 247 30.98 -24.67 -22.43
N PHE A 248 31.36 -25.89 -22.06
CA PHE A 248 30.60 -27.10 -22.37
C PHE A 248 29.66 -27.48 -21.20
N SER A 249 28.49 -26.80 -21.09
CA SER A 249 27.53 -27.00 -20.01
C SER A 249 27.14 -28.45 -19.80
N GLU A 250 26.97 -29.23 -20.87
CA GLU A 250 26.61 -30.65 -20.78
C GLU A 250 27.70 -31.46 -20.07
N ALA A 251 28.97 -31.22 -20.30
CA ALA A 251 30.07 -31.93 -19.66
C ALA A 251 30.10 -31.65 -18.13
N TYR A 252 29.86 -30.40 -17.72
CA TYR A 252 29.72 -30.08 -16.31
C TYR A 252 28.52 -30.80 -15.67
N CYS A 253 27.35 -30.78 -16.33
CA CYS A 253 26.17 -31.49 -15.83
C CYS A 253 26.39 -32.99 -15.69
N ARG A 254 27.06 -33.63 -16.67
CA ARG A 254 27.37 -35.04 -16.62
C ARG A 254 28.39 -35.37 -15.53
N LYS A 255 29.38 -34.51 -15.33
CA LYS A 255 30.35 -34.62 -14.21
C LYS A 255 29.65 -34.51 -12.87
N ALA A 256 28.75 -33.53 -12.73
CA ALA A 256 27.91 -33.31 -11.55
C ALA A 256 27.07 -34.56 -11.24
N ALA A 257 26.46 -35.19 -12.27
CA ALA A 257 25.71 -36.42 -12.12
C ALA A 257 26.58 -37.57 -11.58
N CYS A 258 27.86 -37.67 -11.98
CA CYS A 258 28.78 -38.65 -11.38
C CYS A 258 28.96 -38.40 -9.87
N TYR A 259 29.17 -37.16 -9.46
CA TYR A 259 29.31 -36.81 -8.05
C TYR A 259 28.00 -37.08 -7.27
N GLN A 260 26.85 -36.82 -7.87
CA GLN A 260 25.55 -37.13 -7.29
C GLN A 260 25.42 -38.65 -7.00
N GLU A 261 25.74 -39.51 -7.96
CA GLU A 261 25.73 -40.97 -7.81
C GLU A 261 26.75 -41.44 -6.76
N MET A 262 27.87 -40.76 -6.62
CA MET A 262 28.88 -41.00 -5.60
C MET A 262 28.48 -40.44 -4.22
N LYS A 263 27.29 -39.83 -4.06
CA LYS A 263 26.81 -39.17 -2.84
C LYS A 263 27.67 -37.98 -2.38
N LYS A 264 28.39 -37.37 -3.28
CA LYS A 264 29.19 -36.16 -3.08
C LYS A 264 28.37 -34.93 -3.46
N GLU A 265 27.43 -34.52 -2.58
CA GLU A 265 26.44 -33.53 -2.89
C GLU A 265 27.05 -32.13 -3.16
N GLU A 266 28.07 -31.74 -2.38
CA GLU A 266 28.67 -30.39 -2.50
C GLU A 266 29.41 -30.23 -3.81
N GLU A 267 30.21 -31.27 -4.20
CA GLU A 267 30.90 -31.26 -5.48
C GLU A 267 29.90 -31.28 -6.65
N ALA A 268 28.81 -32.02 -6.52
CA ALA A 268 27.75 -32.05 -7.55
C ALA A 268 27.10 -30.67 -7.72
N ILE A 269 26.78 -29.98 -6.61
CA ILE A 269 26.20 -28.62 -6.62
C ILE A 269 27.15 -27.63 -7.31
N LEU A 270 28.44 -27.70 -7.02
CA LEU A 270 29.43 -26.81 -7.61
C LEU A 270 29.45 -26.94 -9.15
N GLU A 271 29.50 -28.15 -9.63
CA GLU A 271 29.56 -28.42 -11.08
C GLU A 271 28.23 -28.05 -11.78
N TYR A 272 27.09 -28.35 -11.15
CA TYR A 272 25.78 -27.90 -11.66
C TYR A 272 25.68 -26.37 -11.74
N LYS A 273 26.17 -25.64 -10.73
CA LYS A 273 26.22 -24.17 -10.76
C LYS A 273 27.04 -23.65 -11.93
N HIS A 274 28.24 -24.21 -12.15
CA HIS A 274 29.09 -23.85 -13.30
C HIS A 274 28.35 -24.08 -14.62
N ALA A 275 27.65 -25.21 -14.79
CA ALA A 275 26.87 -25.48 -15.98
C ALA A 275 25.77 -24.45 -16.21
N ILE A 276 25.06 -24.05 -15.13
CA ILE A 276 23.99 -23.05 -15.17
C ILE A 276 24.52 -21.64 -15.47
N GLU A 277 25.71 -21.29 -14.97
CA GLU A 277 26.37 -20.01 -15.23
C GLU A 277 26.77 -19.87 -16.71
N ILE A 278 27.27 -20.95 -17.32
CA ILE A 278 27.59 -20.99 -18.75
C ILE A 278 26.34 -20.72 -19.60
N ASN A 279 25.19 -21.26 -19.21
CA ASN A 279 23.88 -21.00 -19.81
C ASN A 279 23.82 -21.24 -21.32
N ASP A 280 24.34 -22.39 -21.79
CA ASP A 280 24.31 -22.77 -23.20
C ASP A 280 22.86 -23.00 -23.68
N PRO A 281 22.38 -22.23 -24.69
CA PRO A 281 21.02 -22.34 -25.21
C PRO A 281 20.65 -23.73 -25.74
N HIS A 282 21.62 -24.48 -26.22
CA HIS A 282 21.43 -25.82 -26.77
C HIS A 282 21.31 -26.91 -25.69
N SER A 283 21.66 -26.57 -24.45
CA SER A 283 21.68 -27.49 -23.31
C SER A 283 20.49 -27.32 -22.36
N LYS A 284 19.43 -26.57 -22.74
CA LYS A 284 18.26 -26.26 -21.89
C LYS A 284 17.68 -27.45 -21.12
N PRO A 285 17.43 -28.65 -21.73
CA PRO A 285 16.82 -29.76 -20.97
C PRO A 285 17.69 -30.26 -19.82
N ILE A 286 19.03 -30.34 -20.01
CA ILE A 286 19.93 -30.78 -18.94
C ILE A 286 20.17 -29.68 -17.90
N LEU A 287 20.15 -28.38 -18.31
CA LEU A 287 20.23 -27.24 -17.41
C LEU A 287 18.98 -27.10 -16.55
N PHE A 288 17.81 -27.46 -17.08
CA PHE A 288 16.57 -27.57 -16.29
C PHE A 288 16.73 -28.55 -15.13
N GLN A 289 17.25 -29.78 -15.43
CA GLN A 289 17.47 -30.81 -14.39
C GLN A 289 18.54 -30.37 -13.38
N ALA A 290 19.61 -29.73 -13.85
CA ALA A 290 20.65 -29.19 -12.99
C ALA A 290 20.07 -28.13 -12.02
N SER A 291 19.29 -27.21 -12.55
CA SER A 291 18.65 -26.15 -11.76
C SER A 291 17.62 -26.70 -10.75
N LEU A 292 16.87 -27.72 -11.17
CA LEU A 292 15.93 -28.42 -10.29
C LEU A 292 16.65 -29.11 -9.12
N TYR A 293 17.79 -29.74 -9.40
CA TYR A 293 18.60 -30.42 -8.36
C TYR A 293 19.16 -29.40 -7.36
N VAL A 294 19.78 -28.32 -7.86
CA VAL A 294 20.34 -27.24 -7.02
C VAL A 294 19.27 -26.57 -6.18
N SER A 295 18.13 -26.22 -6.76
CA SER A 295 17.02 -25.59 -6.03
C SER A 295 16.46 -26.51 -4.95
N THR A 296 16.33 -27.82 -5.24
CA THR A 296 15.85 -28.81 -4.29
C THR A 296 16.83 -29.01 -3.13
N TYR A 297 18.12 -29.01 -3.41
CA TYR A 297 19.17 -29.10 -2.39
C TYR A 297 19.08 -27.98 -1.36
N TYR A 298 18.98 -26.72 -1.82
CA TYR A 298 18.86 -25.57 -0.93
C TYR A 298 17.51 -25.53 -0.21
N ARG A 299 16.41 -25.90 -0.86
CA ARG A 299 15.08 -26.00 -0.23
C ARG A 299 15.03 -27.02 0.91
N LYS A 300 15.65 -28.19 0.74
CA LYS A 300 15.77 -29.19 1.81
C LYS A 300 16.51 -28.64 3.04
N ARG A 301 17.47 -27.76 2.84
CA ARG A 301 18.24 -27.09 3.90
C ARG A 301 17.59 -25.81 4.41
N LYS A 302 16.36 -25.52 3.97
CA LYS A 302 15.59 -24.29 4.29
C LYS A 302 16.28 -22.99 3.89
N ASN A 303 17.28 -23.07 3.01
CA ASN A 303 17.96 -21.90 2.44
C ASN A 303 17.22 -21.47 1.16
N TYR A 304 16.08 -20.78 1.37
CA TYR A 304 15.21 -20.35 0.26
C TYR A 304 15.83 -19.25 -0.58
N ASP A 305 16.71 -18.45 -0.01
CA ASP A 305 17.39 -17.35 -0.70
C ASP A 305 18.28 -17.86 -1.81
N GLU A 306 19.10 -18.85 -1.50
CA GLU A 306 19.95 -19.51 -2.47
C GLU A 306 19.16 -20.39 -3.45
N ALA A 307 17.99 -20.91 -3.06
CA ALA A 307 17.15 -21.73 -3.93
C ALA A 307 16.44 -20.93 -5.02
N LEU A 308 16.08 -19.66 -4.74
CA LEU A 308 15.24 -18.84 -5.60
C LEU A 308 15.78 -18.67 -7.03
N PRO A 309 17.04 -18.24 -7.27
CA PRO A 309 17.54 -18.04 -8.63
C PRO A 309 17.49 -19.32 -9.47
N TYR A 310 17.75 -20.49 -8.87
CA TYR A 310 17.68 -21.76 -9.58
C TYR A 310 16.25 -22.23 -9.83
N THR A 311 15.31 -21.89 -8.95
CA THR A 311 13.88 -22.14 -9.19
C THR A 311 13.34 -21.31 -10.36
N ILE A 312 13.77 -20.04 -10.47
CA ILE A 312 13.43 -19.19 -11.61
C ILE A 312 14.04 -19.74 -12.89
N LYS A 313 15.31 -20.16 -12.86
CA LYS A 313 15.98 -20.75 -14.02
C LYS A 313 15.30 -22.03 -14.52
N CYS A 314 14.74 -22.85 -13.62
CA CYS A 314 13.89 -23.97 -14.05
C CYS A 314 12.73 -23.51 -14.95
N ALA A 315 12.05 -22.43 -14.54
CA ALA A 315 10.92 -21.89 -15.30
C ALA A 315 11.32 -21.18 -16.60
N GLU A 316 12.57 -20.68 -16.70
CA GLU A 316 13.16 -20.13 -17.92
C GLU A 316 13.60 -21.19 -18.92
N TYR A 317 14.16 -22.31 -18.43
CA TYR A 317 14.64 -23.39 -19.29
C TYR A 317 13.50 -24.24 -19.88
N ASP A 318 12.41 -24.40 -19.14
CA ASP A 318 11.20 -25.05 -19.63
C ASP A 318 9.96 -24.16 -19.37
N GLU A 319 9.70 -23.32 -20.37
CA GLU A 319 8.56 -22.38 -20.35
C GLU A 319 7.20 -23.11 -20.39
N ASN A 320 7.15 -24.35 -20.86
CA ASN A 320 5.95 -25.18 -20.97
C ASN A 320 5.71 -26.07 -19.73
N SER A 321 6.62 -26.05 -18.76
CA SER A 321 6.43 -26.77 -17.49
C SER A 321 5.54 -25.96 -16.54
N GLU A 322 4.27 -26.34 -16.44
CA GLU A 322 3.31 -25.73 -15.49
C GLU A 322 3.84 -25.74 -14.07
N LEU A 323 4.43 -26.88 -13.64
CA LEU A 323 4.98 -27.04 -12.30
C LEU A 323 6.18 -26.10 -12.04
N ALA A 324 7.06 -25.89 -13.03
CA ALA A 324 8.20 -24.99 -12.89
C ALA A 324 7.74 -23.54 -12.74
N GLN A 325 6.77 -23.10 -13.56
CA GLN A 325 6.17 -21.77 -13.47
C GLN A 325 5.48 -21.56 -12.11
N PHE A 326 4.70 -22.53 -11.66
CA PHE A 326 4.03 -22.49 -10.36
C PHE A 326 5.04 -22.37 -9.20
N ASN A 327 6.08 -23.21 -9.19
CA ASN A 327 7.10 -23.19 -8.14
C ASN A 327 7.88 -21.88 -8.09
N ALA A 328 8.19 -21.28 -9.25
CA ALA A 328 8.80 -19.97 -9.33
C ALA A 328 7.89 -18.88 -8.73
N GLY A 329 6.60 -18.91 -9.05
CA GLY A 329 5.60 -18.05 -8.44
C GLY A 329 5.56 -18.17 -6.91
N ILE A 330 5.53 -19.38 -6.38
CA ILE A 330 5.56 -19.63 -4.91
C ILE A 330 6.85 -19.10 -4.26
N ALA A 331 7.99 -19.33 -4.89
CA ALA A 331 9.28 -18.90 -4.36
C ALA A 331 9.35 -17.36 -4.27
N LEU A 332 8.93 -16.67 -5.31
CA LEU A 332 8.84 -15.20 -5.36
C LEU A 332 7.83 -14.64 -4.36
N MET A 333 6.66 -15.29 -4.21
CA MET A 333 5.65 -14.90 -3.23
C MET A 333 6.21 -14.96 -1.80
N LYS A 334 6.97 -16.00 -1.44
CA LYS A 334 7.63 -16.10 -0.13
C LYS A 334 8.65 -15.00 0.12
N LYS A 335 9.26 -14.46 -0.94
CA LYS A 335 10.16 -13.31 -0.91
C LYS A 335 9.43 -11.96 -0.97
N LYS A 336 8.10 -11.97 -0.96
CA LYS A 336 7.26 -10.76 -1.08
C LYS A 336 7.44 -9.99 -2.40
N GLN A 337 7.98 -10.66 -3.42
CA GLN A 337 8.09 -10.11 -4.79
C GLN A 337 6.80 -10.44 -5.56
N TYR A 338 5.71 -9.79 -5.16
CA TYR A 338 4.37 -10.17 -5.57
C TYR A 338 4.07 -9.93 -7.05
N GLU A 339 4.59 -8.83 -7.65
CA GLU A 339 4.39 -8.52 -9.07
C GLU A 339 4.95 -9.63 -9.95
N GLN A 340 6.22 -9.99 -9.73
CA GLN A 340 6.88 -11.05 -10.48
C GLN A 340 6.21 -12.41 -10.23
N SER A 341 5.79 -12.66 -8.99
CA SER A 341 5.06 -13.88 -8.64
C SER A 341 3.76 -14.02 -9.45
N VAL A 342 2.99 -12.93 -9.61
CA VAL A 342 1.76 -12.90 -10.43
C VAL A 342 2.06 -13.24 -11.89
N GLU A 343 3.18 -12.77 -12.44
CA GLU A 343 3.58 -13.10 -13.82
C GLU A 343 3.81 -14.59 -14.01
N PHE A 344 4.53 -15.24 -13.09
CA PHE A 344 4.78 -16.68 -13.12
C PHE A 344 3.50 -17.49 -12.91
N PHE A 345 2.59 -17.08 -12.02
CA PHE A 345 1.28 -17.72 -11.89
C PHE A 345 0.44 -17.55 -13.16
N ASN A 346 0.52 -16.40 -13.84
CA ASN A 346 -0.15 -16.21 -15.14
C ASN A 346 0.38 -17.17 -16.20
N LYS A 347 1.71 -17.40 -16.25
CA LYS A 347 2.31 -18.39 -17.16
C LYS A 347 1.83 -19.80 -16.83
N SER A 348 1.83 -20.18 -15.54
CA SER A 348 1.29 -21.48 -15.09
C SER A 348 -0.17 -21.66 -15.50
N LEU A 349 -1.02 -20.64 -15.29
CA LEU A 349 -2.44 -20.64 -15.65
C LEU A 349 -2.69 -20.60 -17.17
N LYS A 350 -1.75 -20.09 -17.96
CA LYS A 350 -1.82 -20.16 -19.43
C LYS A 350 -1.68 -21.60 -19.91
N ILE A 351 -0.84 -22.40 -19.24
CA ILE A 351 -0.62 -23.80 -19.54
C ILE A 351 -1.79 -24.64 -19.00
N ASN A 352 -2.13 -24.46 -17.72
CA ASN A 352 -3.23 -25.17 -17.05
C ASN A 352 -4.20 -24.19 -16.40
N ARG A 353 -5.27 -23.85 -17.13
CA ARG A 353 -6.30 -22.88 -16.69
C ARG A 353 -7.09 -23.31 -15.45
N THR A 354 -7.06 -24.59 -15.10
CA THR A 354 -7.83 -25.16 -13.99
C THR A 354 -7.00 -25.39 -12.72
N ASN A 355 -5.74 -24.93 -12.69
CA ASN A 355 -4.91 -25.05 -11.51
C ASN A 355 -5.42 -24.12 -10.39
N ILE A 356 -6.17 -24.72 -9.45
CA ILE A 356 -6.78 -24.04 -8.30
C ILE A 356 -5.72 -23.38 -7.41
N ASP A 357 -4.60 -24.07 -7.16
CA ASP A 357 -3.54 -23.55 -6.31
C ASP A 357 -2.87 -22.31 -6.92
N ALA A 358 -2.65 -22.32 -8.23
CA ALA A 358 -2.09 -21.16 -8.94
C ALA A 358 -3.05 -19.97 -8.92
N MET A 359 -4.36 -20.19 -9.10
CA MET A 359 -5.38 -19.15 -8.99
C MET A 359 -5.41 -18.57 -7.58
N PHE A 360 -5.43 -19.41 -6.56
CA PHE A 360 -5.49 -18.99 -5.17
C PHE A 360 -4.27 -18.17 -4.76
N ASN A 361 -3.05 -18.68 -5.04
CA ASN A 361 -1.81 -17.98 -4.71
C ASN A 361 -1.65 -16.68 -5.50
N LYS A 362 -2.10 -16.64 -6.76
CA LYS A 362 -2.19 -15.40 -7.55
C LYS A 362 -3.08 -14.37 -6.84
N ALA A 363 -4.26 -14.78 -6.38
CA ALA A 363 -5.19 -13.89 -5.69
C ALA A 363 -4.61 -13.37 -4.35
N ILE A 364 -3.85 -14.20 -3.62
CA ILE A 364 -3.10 -13.77 -2.43
C ILE A 364 -2.05 -12.71 -2.80
N CYS A 365 -1.28 -12.91 -3.87
CA CYS A 365 -0.32 -11.92 -4.34
C CYS A 365 -1.00 -10.60 -4.69
N LEU A 366 -2.12 -10.64 -5.44
CA LEU A 366 -2.92 -9.47 -5.78
C LEU A 366 -3.46 -8.75 -4.54
N THR A 367 -3.86 -9.50 -3.50
CA THR A 367 -4.28 -8.93 -2.21
C THR A 367 -3.16 -8.14 -1.54
N ASN A 368 -1.92 -8.67 -1.59
CA ASN A 368 -0.75 -7.98 -1.02
C ASN A 368 -0.29 -6.77 -1.87
N LEU A 369 -0.63 -6.75 -3.17
CA LEU A 369 -0.43 -5.62 -4.08
C LEU A 369 -1.57 -4.60 -4.03
N GLU A 370 -2.51 -4.77 -3.10
CA GLU A 370 -3.70 -3.92 -2.94
C GLU A 370 -4.65 -3.91 -4.16
N LYS A 371 -4.47 -4.85 -5.10
CA LYS A 371 -5.35 -5.06 -6.26
C LYS A 371 -6.57 -5.90 -5.87
N TYR A 372 -7.36 -5.35 -4.93
CA TYR A 372 -8.43 -6.10 -4.28
C TYR A 372 -9.55 -6.54 -5.23
N ASP A 373 -9.93 -5.70 -6.21
CA ASP A 373 -11.01 -6.04 -7.16
C ASP A 373 -10.66 -7.27 -8.00
N GLU A 374 -9.41 -7.36 -8.50
CA GLU A 374 -8.93 -8.52 -9.24
C GLU A 374 -8.87 -9.77 -8.35
N ALA A 375 -8.39 -9.63 -7.11
CA ALA A 375 -8.34 -10.72 -6.15
C ALA A 375 -9.74 -11.26 -5.82
N ILE A 376 -10.72 -10.38 -5.57
CA ILE A 376 -12.11 -10.74 -5.29
C ILE A 376 -12.73 -11.50 -6.45
N LEU A 377 -12.42 -11.11 -7.69
CA LEU A 377 -12.91 -11.83 -8.87
C LEU A 377 -12.42 -13.28 -8.87
N ILE A 378 -11.11 -13.50 -8.65
CA ILE A 378 -10.52 -14.83 -8.61
C ILE A 378 -11.07 -15.65 -7.44
N PHE A 379 -11.13 -15.10 -6.22
CA PHE A 379 -11.74 -15.80 -5.09
C PHE A 379 -13.20 -16.14 -5.34
N SER A 380 -13.95 -15.27 -6.03
CA SER A 380 -15.34 -15.55 -6.40
C SER A 380 -15.46 -16.71 -7.38
N MET A 381 -14.53 -16.81 -8.35
CA MET A 381 -14.45 -17.95 -9.28
C MET A 381 -14.12 -19.25 -8.52
N LEU A 382 -13.16 -19.24 -7.60
CA LEU A 382 -12.81 -20.40 -6.78
C LEU A 382 -13.99 -20.87 -5.93
N ILE A 383 -14.73 -19.96 -5.31
CA ILE A 383 -15.95 -20.24 -4.54
C ILE A 383 -17.04 -20.82 -5.44
N GLN A 384 -17.13 -20.38 -6.69
CA GLN A 384 -18.09 -20.89 -7.66
C GLN A 384 -17.74 -22.33 -8.08
N MET A 385 -16.44 -22.66 -8.21
CA MET A 385 -15.94 -24.01 -8.47
C MET A 385 -16.13 -24.93 -7.26
N ASN A 386 -15.88 -24.44 -6.06
CA ASN A 386 -16.07 -25.16 -4.81
C ASN A 386 -16.75 -24.27 -3.75
N LYS A 387 -18.05 -24.46 -3.54
CA LYS A 387 -18.84 -23.69 -2.55
C LYS A 387 -18.33 -23.84 -1.11
N LYS A 388 -17.55 -24.88 -0.79
CA LYS A 388 -16.95 -25.16 0.52
C LYS A 388 -15.49 -24.72 0.61
N ASP A 389 -15.01 -23.92 -0.32
CA ASP A 389 -13.67 -23.33 -0.23
C ASP A 389 -13.65 -22.24 0.84
N PHE A 390 -13.33 -22.65 2.06
CA PHE A 390 -13.32 -21.78 3.25
C PHE A 390 -12.26 -20.68 3.15
N GLU A 391 -11.10 -21.00 2.57
CA GLU A 391 -10.00 -20.05 2.45
C GLU A 391 -10.35 -18.93 1.48
N SER A 392 -10.91 -19.25 0.31
CA SER A 392 -11.36 -18.23 -0.66
C SER A 392 -12.48 -17.33 -0.09
N HIS A 393 -13.41 -17.88 0.69
CA HIS A 393 -14.41 -17.07 1.38
C HIS A 393 -13.79 -16.12 2.40
N LEU A 394 -12.78 -16.58 3.16
CA LEU A 394 -12.07 -15.78 4.14
C LEU A 394 -11.31 -14.62 3.48
N TYR A 395 -10.46 -14.93 2.48
CA TYR A 395 -9.66 -13.92 1.80
C TYR A 395 -10.51 -12.93 1.01
N LYS A 396 -11.64 -13.36 0.42
CA LYS A 396 -12.62 -12.46 -0.18
C LYS A 396 -13.17 -11.48 0.85
N GLY A 397 -13.53 -11.96 2.04
CA GLY A 397 -13.97 -11.10 3.15
C GLY A 397 -12.88 -10.12 3.61
N ILE A 398 -11.61 -10.56 3.65
CA ILE A 398 -10.46 -9.72 3.98
C ILE A 398 -10.26 -8.61 2.93
N CYS A 399 -10.32 -8.93 1.63
CA CYS A 399 -10.21 -7.96 0.55
C CYS A 399 -11.31 -6.89 0.63
N LEU A 400 -12.58 -7.32 0.80
CA LEU A 400 -13.72 -6.42 0.95
C LEU A 400 -13.58 -5.50 2.17
N LYS A 401 -13.09 -6.05 3.30
CA LYS A 401 -12.76 -5.27 4.50
C LYS A 401 -11.70 -4.20 4.21
N LYS A 402 -10.63 -4.56 3.50
CA LYS A 402 -9.54 -3.62 3.13
C LYS A 402 -10.02 -2.49 2.21
N MET A 403 -11.00 -2.78 1.34
CA MET A 403 -11.66 -1.77 0.49
C MET A 403 -12.65 -0.87 1.23
N GLY A 404 -12.90 -1.12 2.52
CA GLY A 404 -13.94 -0.41 3.27
C GLY A 404 -15.37 -0.87 2.97
N LYS A 405 -15.59 -1.92 2.16
CA LYS A 405 -16.90 -2.50 1.87
C LYS A 405 -17.33 -3.45 2.99
N TYR A 406 -17.56 -2.87 4.18
CA TYR A 406 -17.75 -3.66 5.40
C TYR A 406 -19.00 -4.53 5.39
N GLU A 407 -20.10 -4.08 4.79
CA GLU A 407 -21.35 -4.84 4.69
C GLU A 407 -21.17 -6.10 3.83
N ASP A 408 -20.54 -5.98 2.67
CA ASP A 408 -20.25 -7.11 1.79
C ASP A 408 -19.25 -8.09 2.44
N ALA A 409 -18.26 -7.56 3.17
CA ALA A 409 -17.32 -8.36 3.93
C ALA A 409 -18.05 -9.18 5.02
N ILE A 410 -18.96 -8.57 5.77
CA ILE A 410 -19.80 -9.25 6.78
C ILE A 410 -20.62 -10.36 6.13
N ASN A 411 -21.24 -10.10 4.97
CA ASN A 411 -22.01 -11.09 4.25
C ASN A 411 -21.16 -12.30 3.83
N SER A 412 -19.96 -12.06 3.27
CA SER A 412 -19.02 -13.11 2.88
C SER A 412 -18.53 -13.93 4.08
N LEU A 413 -18.13 -13.26 5.17
CA LEU A 413 -17.64 -13.90 6.39
C LEU A 413 -18.75 -14.62 7.14
N THR A 414 -20.00 -14.13 7.11
CA THR A 414 -21.14 -14.82 7.69
C THR A 414 -21.46 -16.11 6.95
N LYS A 415 -21.39 -16.10 5.60
CA LYS A 415 -21.52 -17.34 4.82
C LYS A 415 -20.44 -18.34 5.20
N LEU A 416 -19.20 -17.90 5.34
CA LEU A 416 -18.11 -18.77 5.78
C LEU A 416 -18.41 -19.39 7.16
N ILE A 417 -18.84 -18.60 8.12
CA ILE A 417 -19.17 -19.05 9.48
C ILE A 417 -20.34 -20.05 9.47
N THR A 418 -21.34 -19.86 8.60
CA THR A 418 -22.45 -20.82 8.44
C THR A 418 -22.00 -22.14 7.82
N LEU A 419 -20.98 -22.13 6.97
CA LEU A 419 -20.37 -23.33 6.38
C LEU A 419 -19.40 -24.04 7.32
N ASN A 420 -18.69 -23.28 8.16
CA ASN A 420 -17.72 -23.78 9.12
C ASN A 420 -17.68 -22.87 10.36
N GLU A 421 -18.43 -23.24 11.39
CA GLU A 421 -18.49 -22.50 12.66
C GLU A 421 -17.14 -22.45 13.40
N SER A 422 -16.24 -23.37 13.10
CA SER A 422 -14.88 -23.41 13.69
C SER A 422 -13.86 -22.55 12.95
N CYS A 423 -14.28 -21.76 11.94
CA CYS A 423 -13.39 -20.81 11.28
C CYS A 423 -13.23 -19.51 12.09
N TYR A 424 -12.49 -19.57 13.18
CA TYR A 424 -12.32 -18.45 14.11
C TYR A 424 -11.71 -17.19 13.50
N PRO A 425 -10.77 -17.22 12.52
CA PRO A 425 -10.33 -16.01 11.81
C PRO A 425 -11.47 -15.21 11.16
N ALA A 426 -12.55 -15.90 10.76
CA ALA A 426 -13.71 -15.20 10.19
C ALA A 426 -14.44 -14.33 11.21
N TYR A 427 -14.53 -14.79 12.47
CA TYR A 427 -15.09 -13.98 13.56
C TYR A 427 -14.24 -12.75 13.84
N LEU A 428 -12.90 -12.89 13.86
CA LEU A 428 -12.00 -11.75 14.02
C LEU A 428 -12.26 -10.68 12.96
N HIS A 429 -12.20 -11.07 11.69
CA HIS A 429 -12.37 -10.12 10.60
C HIS A 429 -13.80 -9.54 10.52
N ARG A 430 -14.84 -10.32 10.84
CA ARG A 430 -16.22 -9.85 10.92
C ARG A 430 -16.43 -8.89 12.09
N GLY A 431 -15.83 -9.17 13.24
CA GLY A 431 -15.82 -8.27 14.40
C GLY A 431 -15.19 -6.91 14.07
N ILE A 432 -14.09 -6.90 13.34
CA ILE A 432 -13.47 -5.66 12.85
C ILE A 432 -14.43 -4.89 11.93
N CYS A 433 -15.11 -5.58 11.01
CA CYS A 433 -16.10 -4.94 10.13
C CYS A 433 -17.28 -4.34 10.92
N TYR A 434 -17.82 -5.08 11.89
CA TYR A 434 -18.86 -4.57 12.77
C TYR A 434 -18.42 -3.35 13.58
N THR A 435 -17.16 -3.32 14.05
CA THR A 435 -16.60 -2.17 14.77
C THR A 435 -16.60 -0.93 13.90
N ASN A 436 -16.15 -1.06 12.65
CA ASN A 436 -16.13 0.06 11.69
C ASN A 436 -17.53 0.57 11.35
N LEU A 437 -18.53 -0.30 11.31
CA LEU A 437 -19.95 0.08 11.15
C LEU A 437 -20.61 0.53 12.45
N ARG A 438 -19.86 0.65 13.55
CA ARG A 438 -20.34 1.01 14.89
C ARG A 438 -21.38 0.05 15.48
N ILE A 439 -21.39 -1.22 15.06
CA ILE A 439 -22.27 -2.28 15.59
C ILE A 439 -21.53 -3.04 16.71
N PHE A 440 -21.18 -2.31 17.77
CA PHE A 440 -20.25 -2.77 18.81
C PHE A 440 -20.69 -4.05 19.53
N GLY A 441 -21.98 -4.25 19.78
CA GLY A 441 -22.49 -5.45 20.47
C GLY A 441 -22.21 -6.74 19.69
N LYS A 442 -22.41 -6.74 18.35
CA LYS A 442 -22.07 -7.89 17.51
C LYS A 442 -20.56 -8.09 17.40
N ALA A 443 -19.79 -6.99 17.34
CA ALA A 443 -18.34 -7.04 17.30
C ALA A 443 -17.76 -7.71 18.55
N ILE A 444 -18.21 -7.32 19.74
CA ILE A 444 -17.77 -7.92 21.01
C ILE A 444 -18.06 -9.41 21.05
N ASN A 445 -19.25 -9.85 20.63
CA ASN A 445 -19.60 -11.27 20.60
C ASN A 445 -18.66 -12.07 19.68
N ASP A 446 -18.30 -11.52 18.53
CA ASP A 446 -17.34 -12.16 17.62
C ASP A 446 -15.92 -12.21 18.22
N PHE A 447 -15.46 -11.15 18.86
CA PHE A 447 -14.16 -11.14 19.56
C PHE A 447 -14.12 -12.09 20.75
N ILE A 448 -15.21 -12.25 21.49
CA ILE A 448 -15.31 -13.24 22.58
C ILE A 448 -15.16 -14.67 22.04
N LYS A 449 -15.83 -15.00 20.92
CA LYS A 449 -15.71 -16.33 20.31
C LYS A 449 -14.29 -16.60 19.84
N TYR A 450 -13.63 -15.61 19.20
CA TYR A 450 -12.24 -15.72 18.78
C TYR A 450 -11.30 -15.91 19.99
N ASN A 451 -11.44 -15.09 21.03
CA ASN A 451 -10.61 -15.17 22.25
C ASN A 451 -10.73 -16.53 22.94
N LYS A 452 -11.97 -17.01 23.14
CA LYS A 452 -12.23 -18.30 23.78
C LYS A 452 -11.53 -19.44 23.06
N HIS A 453 -11.54 -19.44 21.73
CA HIS A 453 -10.82 -20.46 20.96
C HIS A 453 -9.30 -20.36 21.15
N MET A 454 -8.74 -19.16 21.17
CA MET A 454 -7.30 -18.98 21.36
C MET A 454 -6.87 -19.49 22.76
N GLU A 455 -7.70 -19.31 23.79
CA GLU A 455 -7.50 -19.84 25.14
C GLU A 455 -7.58 -21.38 25.14
N GLU A 456 -8.56 -21.99 24.47
CA GLU A 456 -8.75 -23.43 24.35
C GLU A 456 -7.52 -24.13 23.72
N ILE A 457 -6.92 -23.53 22.70
CA ILE A 457 -5.70 -24.04 22.05
C ILE A 457 -4.41 -23.63 22.77
N LYS A 458 -4.52 -22.93 23.90
CA LYS A 458 -3.38 -22.39 24.68
C LYS A 458 -2.40 -21.57 23.86
N LYS A 459 -2.91 -20.84 22.88
CA LYS A 459 -2.12 -19.99 22.01
C LYS A 459 -2.32 -18.53 22.41
N GLU A 460 -1.24 -17.85 22.71
CA GLU A 460 -1.27 -16.43 22.98
C GLU A 460 -1.67 -15.64 21.72
N ILE A 461 -2.55 -14.66 21.88
CA ILE A 461 -2.97 -13.76 20.80
C ILE A 461 -1.87 -12.72 20.63
N ASN A 462 -1.13 -12.80 19.52
CA ASN A 462 -0.15 -11.79 19.11
C ASN A 462 -0.66 -11.06 17.87
N ASP A 463 -1.84 -10.42 18.00
CA ASP A 463 -2.54 -9.72 16.94
C ASP A 463 -2.96 -8.33 17.46
N GLU A 464 -2.27 -7.30 16.97
CA GLU A 464 -2.55 -5.91 17.38
C GLU A 464 -3.93 -5.43 16.97
N ASP A 465 -4.45 -5.90 15.81
CA ASP A 465 -5.77 -5.51 15.31
C ASP A 465 -6.88 -6.07 16.21
N PHE A 466 -6.74 -7.31 16.69
CA PHE A 466 -7.69 -7.90 17.64
C PHE A 466 -7.85 -7.02 18.88
N TYR A 467 -6.76 -6.71 19.56
CA TYR A 467 -6.80 -5.90 20.77
C TYR A 467 -7.25 -4.47 20.49
N TYR A 468 -6.79 -3.88 19.39
CA TYR A 468 -7.15 -2.50 19.04
C TYR A 468 -8.65 -2.34 18.77
N TYR A 469 -9.23 -3.19 17.92
CA TYR A 469 -10.64 -3.07 17.57
C TYR A 469 -11.55 -3.49 18.74
N ARG A 470 -11.14 -4.44 19.57
CA ARG A 470 -11.85 -4.79 20.79
C ARG A 470 -11.84 -3.63 21.81
N ALA A 471 -10.71 -2.96 21.97
CA ALA A 471 -10.60 -1.76 22.80
C ALA A 471 -11.54 -0.64 22.32
N LEU A 472 -11.68 -0.43 21.01
CA LEU A 472 -12.64 0.53 20.45
C LEU A 472 -14.08 0.18 20.84
N CYS A 473 -14.42 -1.10 20.83
CA CYS A 473 -15.73 -1.56 21.29
C CYS A 473 -15.93 -1.30 22.79
N TYR A 474 -14.91 -1.57 23.62
CA TYR A 474 -14.96 -1.31 25.07
C TYR A 474 -15.08 0.19 25.37
N ILE A 475 -14.39 1.08 24.66
CA ILE A 475 -14.54 2.53 24.80
C ILE A 475 -16.00 2.94 24.57
N ASN A 476 -16.61 2.45 23.49
CA ASN A 476 -18.00 2.78 23.16
C ASN A 476 -19.03 2.16 24.11
N SER A 477 -18.70 1.04 24.76
CA SER A 477 -19.51 0.40 25.79
C SER A 477 -19.25 0.98 27.18
N ASN A 478 -18.44 2.03 27.31
CA ASN A 478 -18.01 2.67 28.56
C ASN A 478 -17.27 1.72 29.54
N ASN A 479 -16.66 0.65 29.00
CA ASN A 479 -15.81 -0.27 29.76
C ASN A 479 -14.33 0.15 29.60
N ILE A 480 -13.95 1.20 30.30
CA ILE A 480 -12.69 1.89 30.10
C ILE A 480 -11.47 1.08 30.57
N GLU A 481 -11.61 0.29 31.64
CA GLU A 481 -10.50 -0.51 32.18
C GLU A 481 -10.06 -1.60 31.21
N ASP A 482 -11.02 -2.34 30.63
CA ASP A 482 -10.70 -3.36 29.64
C ASP A 482 -10.13 -2.74 28.35
N ALA A 483 -10.61 -1.55 27.99
CA ALA A 483 -10.03 -0.80 26.86
C ALA A 483 -8.56 -0.43 27.10
N ILE A 484 -8.22 0.05 28.32
CA ILE A 484 -6.83 0.37 28.70
C ILE A 484 -5.97 -0.90 28.66
N ASN A 485 -6.45 -2.01 29.19
CA ASN A 485 -5.73 -3.28 29.19
C ASN A 485 -5.43 -3.75 27.76
N ASP A 486 -6.41 -3.68 26.85
CA ASP A 486 -6.23 -4.08 25.47
C ASP A 486 -5.29 -3.13 24.72
N LEU A 487 -5.41 -1.81 24.90
CA LEU A 487 -4.51 -0.84 24.27
C LEU A 487 -3.06 -0.99 24.75
N ASN A 488 -2.85 -1.32 26.02
CA ASN A 488 -1.51 -1.65 26.52
C ASN A 488 -0.94 -2.89 25.83
N LYS A 489 -1.75 -3.92 25.56
CA LYS A 489 -1.33 -5.08 24.78
C LYS A 489 -1.01 -4.71 23.32
N VAL A 490 -1.78 -3.81 22.70
CA VAL A 490 -1.42 -3.27 21.37
C VAL A 490 -0.04 -2.65 21.39
N LEU A 491 0.25 -1.81 22.41
CA LEU A 491 1.53 -1.11 22.52
C LEU A 491 2.72 -2.01 22.89
N LEU A 492 2.45 -3.15 23.55
CA LEU A 492 3.46 -4.20 23.74
C LEU A 492 3.84 -4.88 22.42
N ILE A 493 2.87 -5.11 21.53
CA ILE A 493 3.09 -5.72 20.21
C ILE A 493 3.71 -4.70 19.25
N ASN A 494 3.14 -3.49 19.21
CA ASN A 494 3.56 -2.41 18.32
C ASN A 494 3.67 -1.07 19.06
N PRO A 495 4.83 -0.76 19.66
CA PRO A 495 5.05 0.49 20.38
C PRO A 495 4.96 1.76 19.52
N LYS A 496 4.98 1.62 18.19
CA LYS A 496 4.96 2.76 17.24
C LYS A 496 3.56 3.05 16.68
N LYS A 497 2.51 2.48 17.23
CA LYS A 497 1.14 2.72 16.77
C LYS A 497 0.58 4.00 17.39
N SER A 498 0.72 5.15 16.72
CA SER A 498 0.27 6.48 17.19
C SER A 498 -1.20 6.49 17.58
N MET A 499 -2.06 5.82 16.81
CA MET A 499 -3.50 5.72 17.11
C MET A 499 -3.79 4.99 18.43
N ALA A 500 -2.97 4.01 18.82
CA ALA A 500 -3.15 3.29 20.09
C ALA A 500 -2.77 4.20 21.28
N HIS A 501 -1.66 4.93 21.19
CA HIS A 501 -1.30 5.95 22.17
C HIS A 501 -2.40 7.01 22.31
N PHE A 502 -2.92 7.52 21.18
CA PHE A 502 -4.03 8.48 21.22
C PHE A 502 -5.26 7.92 21.92
N LYS A 503 -5.71 6.69 21.57
CA LYS A 503 -6.87 6.08 22.21
C LYS A 503 -6.63 5.78 23.69
N LEU A 504 -5.41 5.39 24.08
CA LEU A 504 -5.04 5.17 25.47
C LEU A 504 -5.08 6.49 26.25
N GLY A 505 -4.51 7.57 25.70
CA GLY A 505 -4.63 8.91 26.27
C GLY A 505 -6.08 9.35 26.45
N TYR A 506 -6.93 9.10 25.43
CA TYR A 506 -8.36 9.37 25.51
C TYR A 506 -9.05 8.56 26.61
N CYS A 507 -8.71 7.27 26.78
CA CYS A 507 -9.24 6.43 27.87
C CYS A 507 -8.87 7.01 29.24
N TYR A 508 -7.63 7.42 29.46
CA TYR A 508 -7.23 8.06 30.71
C TYR A 508 -7.99 9.37 30.96
N MET A 509 -8.23 10.16 29.92
CA MET A 509 -8.96 11.42 30.04
C MET A 509 -10.43 11.23 30.44
N ILE A 510 -11.11 10.20 29.90
CA ILE A 510 -12.53 9.92 30.19
C ILE A 510 -12.74 8.96 31.37
N ARG A 511 -11.66 8.37 31.90
CA ARG A 511 -11.71 7.47 33.05
C ARG A 511 -12.41 8.16 34.21
N LYS A 512 -13.63 7.70 34.52
CA LYS A 512 -14.48 8.35 35.51
C LYS A 512 -13.84 8.43 36.90
N PHE A 513 -13.67 9.65 37.29
CA PHE A 513 -13.50 10.26 38.57
C PHE A 513 -13.89 9.39 39.76
N LYS A 514 -12.97 8.68 40.36
CA LYS A 514 -13.15 8.36 41.77
C LYS A 514 -11.92 8.68 42.64
N GLU A 515 -10.73 8.62 42.17
CA GLU A 515 -9.52 8.98 42.92
C GLU A 515 -8.38 9.29 41.88
N ASN A 516 -7.75 10.47 41.98
CA ASN A 516 -6.61 10.92 41.15
C ASN A 516 -6.92 11.44 39.73
N MET A 517 -7.88 12.40 39.64
CA MET A 517 -8.10 13.11 38.35
C MET A 517 -6.82 13.70 37.76
N ALA A 518 -6.00 14.35 38.58
CA ALA A 518 -4.75 14.95 38.12
C ALA A 518 -3.81 13.91 37.51
N GLN A 519 -3.63 12.77 38.16
CA GLN A 519 -2.76 11.70 37.69
C GLN A 519 -3.26 11.08 36.36
N ASN A 520 -4.59 10.92 36.21
CA ASN A 520 -5.16 10.43 34.95
C ASN A 520 -4.95 11.43 33.80
N MET A 521 -5.08 12.74 34.09
CA MET A 521 -4.81 13.77 33.09
C MET A 521 -3.32 13.83 32.70
N GLU A 522 -2.42 13.64 33.66
CA GLU A 522 -0.96 13.55 33.39
C GLU A 522 -0.64 12.36 32.49
N LYS A 523 -1.14 11.16 32.83
CA LYS A 523 -1.00 9.96 31.98
C LYS A 523 -1.60 10.16 30.59
N SER A 524 -2.76 10.84 30.52
CA SER A 524 -3.40 11.18 29.25
C SER A 524 -2.47 12.05 28.38
N ILE A 525 -1.86 13.08 28.98
CA ILE A 525 -0.93 13.98 28.29
C ILE A 525 0.31 13.23 27.80
N GLU A 526 0.90 12.36 28.64
CA GLU A 526 2.03 11.52 28.24
C GLU A 526 1.73 10.68 27.00
N GLN A 527 0.54 10.06 26.96
CA GLN A 527 0.15 9.24 25.83
C GLN A 527 -0.17 10.07 24.58
N PHE A 528 -0.74 11.27 24.71
CA PHE A 528 -0.89 12.19 23.59
C PHE A 528 0.47 12.69 23.08
N ASP A 529 1.45 12.91 23.94
CA ASP A 529 2.81 13.28 23.55
C ASP A 529 3.51 12.18 22.75
N GLU A 530 3.40 10.93 23.17
CA GLU A 530 3.90 9.80 22.38
C GLU A 530 3.17 9.67 21.03
N ALA A 531 1.87 9.88 20.99
CA ALA A 531 1.12 9.90 19.72
C ALA A 531 1.61 10.99 18.77
N ILE A 532 1.85 12.21 19.30
CA ILE A 532 2.35 13.38 18.57
C ILE A 532 3.79 13.16 18.09
N LYS A 533 4.64 12.57 18.92
CA LYS A 533 6.02 12.24 18.57
C LYS A 533 6.10 11.27 17.40
N LEU A 534 5.16 10.33 17.32
CA LEU A 534 5.06 9.35 16.24
C LEU A 534 4.39 9.94 14.98
N ASP A 535 3.44 10.87 15.16
CA ASP A 535 2.78 11.58 14.08
C ASP A 535 2.60 13.06 14.44
N GLN A 536 3.51 13.90 13.96
CA GLN A 536 3.51 15.35 14.22
C GLN A 536 2.32 16.10 13.60
N LYS A 537 1.57 15.45 12.70
CA LYS A 537 0.36 16.01 12.07
C LYS A 537 -0.94 15.53 12.72
N TYR A 538 -0.87 14.81 13.82
CA TYR A 538 -2.05 14.25 14.50
C TYR A 538 -2.82 15.34 15.25
N SER A 539 -3.65 16.07 14.54
CA SER A 539 -4.42 17.22 15.04
C SER A 539 -5.29 16.88 16.27
N GLU A 540 -5.98 15.72 16.25
CA GLU A 540 -6.83 15.29 17.35
C GLU A 540 -6.05 15.02 18.65
N ALA A 541 -4.78 14.61 18.53
CA ALA A 541 -3.92 14.39 19.71
C ALA A 541 -3.56 15.72 20.35
N TYR A 542 -3.19 16.74 19.58
CA TYR A 542 -2.96 18.09 20.08
C TYR A 542 -4.21 18.69 20.73
N TYR A 543 -5.39 18.50 20.11
CA TYR A 543 -6.65 19.01 20.64
C TYR A 543 -6.97 18.41 22.01
N ASN A 544 -6.92 17.07 22.11
CA ASN A 544 -7.22 16.38 23.38
C ASN A 544 -6.14 16.65 24.45
N LYS A 545 -4.86 16.81 24.07
CA LYS A 545 -3.80 17.26 24.96
C LYS A 545 -4.12 18.64 25.54
N ALA A 546 -4.57 19.59 24.69
CA ALA A 546 -4.93 20.94 25.13
C ALA A 546 -6.11 20.90 26.13
N LEU A 547 -7.12 20.03 25.89
CA LEU A 547 -8.21 19.83 26.84
C LEU A 547 -7.71 19.30 28.18
N ALA A 548 -6.85 18.28 28.18
CA ALA A 548 -6.29 17.69 29.41
C ALA A 548 -5.44 18.71 30.18
N LEU A 549 -4.60 19.49 29.51
CA LEU A 549 -3.81 20.58 30.09
C LEU A 549 -4.71 21.68 30.69
N SER A 550 -5.80 22.02 30.02
CA SER A 550 -6.79 22.99 30.53
C SER A 550 -7.46 22.52 31.82
N CYS A 551 -7.74 21.20 31.93
CA CYS A 551 -8.27 20.60 33.17
C CYS A 551 -7.28 20.69 34.33
N LEU A 552 -5.99 20.59 34.05
CA LEU A 552 -4.91 20.77 35.05
C LEU A 552 -4.55 22.24 35.30
N ASN A 553 -5.26 23.19 34.74
CA ASN A 553 -4.96 24.63 34.78
C ASN A 553 -3.58 25.03 34.21
N LYS A 554 -2.94 24.17 33.41
CA LYS A 554 -1.70 24.44 32.65
C LYS A 554 -2.05 25.26 31.39
N ASN A 555 -2.59 26.48 31.62
CA ASN A 555 -3.25 27.27 30.56
C ASN A 555 -2.29 27.71 29.45
N LYS A 556 -1.02 27.98 29.73
CA LYS A 556 -0.04 28.38 28.70
C LYS A 556 0.23 27.24 27.72
N GLU A 557 0.53 26.04 28.25
CA GLU A 557 0.79 24.86 27.44
C GLU A 557 -0.45 24.42 26.64
N ALA A 558 -1.66 24.62 27.22
CA ALA A 558 -2.91 24.35 26.51
C ALA A 558 -3.09 25.26 25.29
N ILE A 559 -2.75 26.57 25.41
CA ILE A 559 -2.79 27.52 24.30
C ILE A 559 -1.81 27.11 23.21
N GLU A 560 -0.58 26.74 23.56
CA GLU A 560 0.43 26.27 22.60
C GLU A 560 -0.05 25.02 21.83
N ALA A 561 -0.70 24.10 22.53
CA ALA A 561 -1.26 22.91 21.91
C ALA A 561 -2.44 23.26 20.94
N TYR A 562 -3.34 24.19 21.34
CA TYR A 562 -4.38 24.68 20.42
C TYR A 562 -3.79 25.43 19.22
N ASP A 563 -2.71 26.19 19.41
CA ASP A 563 -2.04 26.87 18.30
C ASP A 563 -1.54 25.87 17.25
N LYS A 564 -1.00 24.71 17.68
CA LYS A 564 -0.61 23.63 16.78
C LYS A 564 -1.80 23.04 16.01
N VAL A 565 -2.96 22.87 16.66
CA VAL A 565 -4.16 22.44 15.96
C VAL A 565 -4.57 23.47 14.90
N ILE A 566 -4.55 24.77 15.24
CA ILE A 566 -4.92 25.87 14.34
C ILE A 566 -3.93 26.02 13.17
N GLU A 567 -2.65 25.73 13.38
CA GLU A 567 -1.64 25.64 12.31
C GLU A 567 -1.94 24.48 11.34
N LEU A 568 -2.34 23.32 11.85
CA LEU A 568 -2.65 22.12 11.05
C LEU A 568 -4.03 22.23 10.35
N ASN A 569 -5.00 22.83 11.04
CA ASN A 569 -6.36 23.03 10.56
C ASN A 569 -6.85 24.45 10.91
N PRO A 570 -6.59 25.45 10.04
CA PRO A 570 -6.93 26.86 10.30
C PRO A 570 -8.43 27.14 10.42
N ASP A 571 -9.28 26.25 9.90
CA ASP A 571 -10.73 26.40 9.90
C ASP A 571 -11.44 25.64 11.04
N ASP A 572 -10.68 25.14 12.02
CA ASP A 572 -11.24 24.50 13.21
C ASP A 572 -11.77 25.55 14.20
N VAL A 573 -13.08 25.85 14.05
CA VAL A 573 -13.80 26.80 14.89
C VAL A 573 -13.75 26.45 16.37
N GLU A 574 -13.88 25.15 16.69
CA GLU A 574 -13.93 24.67 18.07
C GLU A 574 -12.62 24.91 18.80
N CYS A 575 -11.50 24.67 18.13
CA CYS A 575 -10.17 24.96 18.66
C CYS A 575 -9.96 26.45 18.92
N VAL A 576 -10.30 27.29 17.94
CA VAL A 576 -10.17 28.75 18.05
C VAL A 576 -11.04 29.28 19.21
N TYR A 577 -12.27 28.77 19.35
CA TYR A 577 -13.18 29.12 20.43
C TYR A 577 -12.66 28.70 21.80
N ASN A 578 -12.21 27.44 21.93
CA ASN A 578 -11.69 26.90 23.19
C ASN A 578 -10.42 27.63 23.64
N LYS A 579 -9.51 27.96 22.70
CA LYS A 579 -8.37 28.84 22.97
C LYS A 579 -8.83 30.17 23.54
N GLY A 580 -9.84 30.80 22.91
CA GLY A 580 -10.43 32.04 23.38
C GLY A 580 -10.97 31.95 24.82
N LEU A 581 -11.61 30.82 25.18
CA LEU A 581 -12.10 30.61 26.55
C LEU A 581 -10.96 30.56 27.57
N ILE A 582 -9.84 29.91 27.24
CA ILE A 582 -8.67 29.87 28.12
C ILE A 582 -8.07 31.27 28.25
N LEU A 583 -7.99 32.04 27.18
CA LEU A 583 -7.49 33.43 27.19
C LEU A 583 -8.34 34.30 28.09
N ILE A 584 -9.68 34.15 28.11
CA ILE A 584 -10.59 34.80 29.05
C ILE A 584 -10.23 34.42 30.49
N LYS A 585 -10.02 33.11 30.75
CA LYS A 585 -9.72 32.59 32.09
C LYS A 585 -8.41 33.17 32.66
N ILE A 586 -7.42 33.47 31.83
CA ILE A 586 -6.16 34.09 32.23
C ILE A 586 -6.15 35.62 32.08
N ASN A 587 -7.31 36.24 31.86
CA ASN A 587 -7.50 37.69 31.72
C ASN A 587 -6.79 38.34 30.53
N LYS A 588 -6.44 37.58 29.47
CA LYS A 588 -5.90 38.08 28.21
C LYS A 588 -7.02 38.45 27.23
N TYR A 589 -7.76 39.50 27.56
CA TYR A 589 -9.02 39.85 26.88
C TYR A 589 -8.82 40.28 25.42
N ILE A 590 -7.69 40.92 25.07
CA ILE A 590 -7.40 41.35 23.68
C ILE A 590 -7.21 40.13 22.77
N GLU A 591 -6.37 39.19 23.16
CA GLU A 591 -6.13 37.95 22.41
C GLU A 591 -7.39 37.07 22.36
N ALA A 592 -8.21 37.11 23.42
CA ALA A 592 -9.49 36.39 23.49
C ALA A 592 -10.50 36.97 22.49
N GLU A 593 -10.61 38.33 22.44
CA GLU A 593 -11.47 39.02 21.46
C GLU A 593 -11.11 38.65 20.04
N GLN A 594 -9.80 38.65 19.70
CA GLN A 594 -9.31 38.25 18.37
C GLN A 594 -9.69 36.81 18.05
N SER A 595 -9.53 35.88 19.02
CA SER A 595 -9.91 34.47 18.84
C SER A 595 -11.41 34.32 18.58
N MET A 596 -12.28 35.03 19.32
CA MET A 596 -13.72 34.98 19.11
C MET A 596 -14.13 35.56 17.75
N LEU A 597 -13.53 36.69 17.34
CA LEU A 597 -13.78 37.28 16.01
C LEU A 597 -13.33 36.30 14.90
N LYS A 598 -12.18 35.66 15.01
CA LYS A 598 -11.72 34.65 14.05
C LYS A 598 -12.68 33.46 13.99
N ALA A 599 -13.20 32.98 15.12
CA ALA A 599 -14.21 31.92 15.14
C ALA A 599 -15.49 32.29 14.40
N ILE A 600 -15.96 33.56 14.53
CA ILE A 600 -17.11 34.06 13.80
C ILE A 600 -16.81 34.17 12.29
N GLU A 601 -15.62 34.63 11.92
CA GLU A 601 -15.20 34.73 10.51
C GLU A 601 -15.23 33.36 9.83
N ILE A 602 -14.69 32.32 10.48
CA ILE A 602 -14.66 30.96 9.94
C ILE A 602 -16.10 30.41 9.79
N LEU A 603 -16.98 30.67 10.77
CA LEU A 603 -18.38 30.25 10.70
C LEU A 603 -19.15 30.92 9.55
N ASN A 604 -18.83 32.18 9.24
CA ASN A 604 -19.47 32.91 8.15
C ASN A 604 -19.00 32.42 6.76
N LYS A 605 -17.83 31.81 6.65
CA LYS A 605 -17.28 31.27 5.38
C LYS A 605 -17.88 29.91 4.99
N GLY A 606 -18.44 29.12 5.91
CA GLY A 606 -18.99 27.83 5.59
C GLY A 606 -20.08 27.32 6.54
N LYS A 607 -20.88 26.35 6.07
CA LYS A 607 -21.82 25.62 6.92
C LYS A 607 -21.03 24.62 7.80
N ASN A 608 -20.69 25.05 9.01
CA ASN A 608 -20.03 24.20 10.00
C ASN A 608 -21.06 23.75 11.07
N ASN A 609 -20.94 22.50 11.54
CA ASN A 609 -21.80 21.95 12.61
C ASN A 609 -21.73 22.74 13.92
N PHE A 610 -20.67 23.54 14.13
CA PHE A 610 -20.48 24.39 15.30
C PHE A 610 -21.37 25.65 15.30
N SER A 611 -22.12 25.93 14.23
CA SER A 611 -23.07 27.06 14.13
C SER A 611 -24.11 27.09 15.27
N LYS A 612 -24.42 25.91 15.86
CA LYS A 612 -25.32 25.82 17.03
C LYS A 612 -24.78 26.47 18.32
N ASN A 613 -23.49 26.81 18.36
CA ASN A 613 -22.85 27.46 19.51
C ASN A 613 -22.55 28.97 19.24
N LEU A 614 -23.08 29.51 18.18
CA LEU A 614 -22.80 30.87 17.76
C LEU A 614 -23.26 31.90 18.83
N ASP A 615 -24.36 31.62 19.55
CA ASP A 615 -24.84 32.37 20.70
C ASP A 615 -23.77 32.52 21.80
N LYS A 616 -23.05 31.39 22.09
CA LYS A 616 -22.00 31.38 23.11
C LYS A 616 -20.77 32.16 22.67
N ILE A 617 -20.43 32.11 21.37
CA ILE A 617 -19.27 32.84 20.85
C ILE A 617 -19.52 34.34 20.97
N TYR A 618 -20.70 34.85 20.52
CA TYR A 618 -21.09 36.27 20.66
C TYR A 618 -21.15 36.71 22.13
N PHE A 619 -21.68 35.84 23.00
CA PHE A 619 -21.75 36.09 24.43
C PHE A 619 -20.35 36.27 25.07
N ASN A 620 -19.41 35.35 24.78
CA ASN A 620 -18.07 35.45 25.33
C ASN A 620 -17.26 36.59 24.70
N LEU A 621 -17.51 36.92 23.42
CA LEU A 621 -16.96 38.12 22.78
C LEU A 621 -17.39 39.37 23.50
N ALA A 622 -18.66 39.48 23.78
CA ALA A 622 -19.21 40.62 24.52
C ALA A 622 -18.61 40.76 25.94
N LYS A 623 -18.42 39.61 26.61
CA LYS A 623 -17.73 39.60 27.95
C LYS A 623 -16.30 40.11 27.86
N CYS A 624 -15.56 39.77 26.81
CA CYS A 624 -14.22 40.32 26.56
C CYS A 624 -14.29 41.83 26.34
N GLN A 625 -15.19 42.32 25.49
CA GLN A 625 -15.37 43.74 25.14
C GLN A 625 -15.75 44.59 26.35
N LEU A 626 -16.59 44.06 27.22
CA LEU A 626 -16.91 44.74 28.49
C LEU A 626 -15.66 44.90 29.40
N LYS A 627 -14.78 43.86 29.45
CA LYS A 627 -13.54 43.99 30.20
C LYS A 627 -12.56 44.97 29.56
N LEU A 628 -12.65 45.14 28.25
CA LEU A 628 -11.87 46.11 27.46
C LEU A 628 -12.56 47.54 27.42
N LYS A 629 -13.69 47.72 28.13
CA LYS A 629 -14.48 48.96 28.18
C LYS A 629 -15.09 49.35 26.81
N LYS A 630 -15.27 48.41 25.88
CA LYS A 630 -15.93 48.55 24.59
C LYS A 630 -17.43 48.26 24.74
N ILE A 631 -18.19 49.19 25.41
CA ILE A 631 -19.56 48.90 25.84
C ILE A 631 -20.50 48.76 24.64
N ASN A 632 -20.38 49.63 23.62
CA ASN A 632 -21.26 49.59 22.47
C ASN A 632 -21.11 48.31 21.66
N ASP A 633 -19.85 47.90 21.36
CA ASP A 633 -19.56 46.64 20.67
C ASP A 633 -20.11 45.42 21.44
N ALA A 634 -20.00 45.47 22.78
CA ALA A 634 -20.57 44.44 23.64
C ALA A 634 -22.09 44.34 23.57
N ILE A 635 -22.77 45.48 23.49
CA ILE A 635 -24.23 45.53 23.33
C ILE A 635 -24.66 44.87 22.03
N ASP A 636 -23.99 45.21 20.91
CA ASP A 636 -24.30 44.63 19.60
C ASP A 636 -24.10 43.09 19.62
N ASN A 637 -23.01 42.60 20.19
CA ASN A 637 -22.75 41.17 20.29
C ASN A 637 -23.70 40.45 21.27
N LEU A 638 -24.14 41.11 22.37
CA LEU A 638 -25.18 40.56 23.25
C LEU A 638 -26.52 40.43 22.53
N LEU A 639 -26.90 41.43 21.71
CA LEU A 639 -28.10 41.38 20.88
C LEU A 639 -28.04 40.23 19.89
N LEU A 640 -26.89 40.02 19.21
CA LEU A 640 -26.68 38.88 18.30
C LEU A 640 -26.75 37.53 19.06
N SER A 641 -26.17 37.44 20.24
CA SER A 641 -26.26 36.20 21.08
C SER A 641 -27.73 35.90 21.43
N ILE A 642 -28.50 36.91 21.85
CA ILE A 642 -29.93 36.76 22.21
C ILE A 642 -30.79 36.44 20.98
N GLN A 643 -30.43 36.98 19.82
CA GLN A 643 -31.09 36.63 18.56
C GLN A 643 -30.95 35.15 18.22
N GLN A 644 -29.75 34.58 18.46
CA GLN A 644 -29.51 33.15 18.25
C GLN A 644 -30.16 32.28 19.34
N ASN A 645 -30.15 32.73 20.60
CA ASN A 645 -30.72 32.03 21.73
C ASN A 645 -31.51 32.99 22.64
N LYS A 646 -32.82 33.07 22.42
CA LYS A 646 -33.74 33.94 23.17
C LYS A 646 -33.85 33.60 24.67
N ASN A 647 -33.41 32.41 25.05
CA ASN A 647 -33.48 31.90 26.44
C ASN A 647 -32.17 32.13 27.20
N ASN A 648 -31.19 32.85 26.65
CA ASN A 648 -29.94 33.13 27.34
C ASN A 648 -30.18 34.23 28.40
N GLU A 649 -30.56 33.82 29.60
CA GLU A 649 -30.88 34.75 30.74
C GLU A 649 -29.64 35.54 31.15
N GLU A 650 -28.42 34.96 31.09
CA GLU A 650 -27.19 35.64 31.47
C GLU A 650 -26.86 36.79 30.47
N ALA A 651 -27.07 36.53 29.17
CA ALA A 651 -26.87 37.58 28.14
C ALA A 651 -27.87 38.73 28.32
N LEU A 652 -29.13 38.42 28.58
CA LEU A 652 -30.16 39.44 28.88
C LEU A 652 -29.80 40.27 30.13
N TYR A 653 -29.34 39.62 31.17
CA TYR A 653 -28.90 40.31 32.39
C TYR A 653 -27.71 41.24 32.16
N ILE A 654 -26.70 40.77 31.47
CA ILE A 654 -25.52 41.61 31.14
C ILE A 654 -25.90 42.77 30.22
N LEU A 655 -26.76 42.53 29.23
CA LEU A 655 -27.25 43.57 28.31
C LEU A 655 -28.02 44.64 29.08
N ALA A 656 -28.86 44.26 30.01
CA ALA A 656 -29.58 45.21 30.86
C ALA A 656 -28.64 46.05 31.73
N LYS A 657 -27.55 45.48 32.23
CA LYS A 657 -26.49 46.25 32.92
C LYS A 657 -25.79 47.22 32.02
N CYS A 658 -25.46 46.80 30.77
CA CYS A 658 -24.88 47.71 29.80
C CYS A 658 -25.80 48.88 29.49
N TYR A 659 -27.10 48.66 29.31
CA TYR A 659 -28.09 49.73 29.10
C TYR A 659 -28.20 50.67 30.30
N LEU A 660 -28.11 50.09 31.52
CA LEU A 660 -28.07 50.91 32.74
C LEU A 660 -26.82 51.84 32.74
N ASP A 661 -25.65 51.30 32.39
CA ASP A 661 -24.39 52.02 32.42
C ASP A 661 -24.36 53.16 31.33
N ILE A 662 -24.99 52.98 30.15
CA ILE A 662 -25.11 54.00 29.11
C ILE A 662 -26.36 54.89 29.24
N LYS A 663 -27.10 54.73 30.36
CA LYS A 663 -28.32 55.48 30.67
C LYS A 663 -29.53 55.27 29.75
N GLU A 664 -29.56 54.20 29.00
CA GLU A 664 -30.69 53.75 28.19
C GLU A 664 -31.70 52.98 29.02
N TYR A 665 -32.27 53.62 30.01
CA TYR A 665 -33.02 52.97 31.09
C TYR A 665 -34.25 52.21 30.62
N GLN A 666 -34.98 52.70 29.62
CA GLN A 666 -36.19 52.02 29.14
C GLN A 666 -35.81 50.70 28.42
N LYS A 667 -34.78 50.73 27.57
CA LYS A 667 -34.27 49.45 26.92
C LYS A 667 -33.78 48.48 27.98
N GLY A 668 -33.09 48.96 29.00
CA GLY A 668 -32.64 48.15 30.13
C GLY A 668 -33.81 47.50 30.87
N LEU A 669 -34.92 48.23 31.14
CA LEU A 669 -36.10 47.72 31.78
C LEU A 669 -36.79 46.61 31.00
N ASP A 670 -36.97 46.82 29.70
CA ASP A 670 -37.56 45.82 28.81
C ASP A 670 -36.69 44.53 28.74
N THR A 671 -35.37 44.69 28.70
CA THR A 671 -34.42 43.57 28.61
C THR A 671 -34.41 42.77 29.92
N ILE A 672 -34.29 43.44 31.07
CA ILE A 672 -34.28 42.75 32.37
C ILE A 672 -35.59 42.05 32.69
N THR A 673 -36.72 42.64 32.21
CA THR A 673 -38.01 42.03 32.37
C THR A 673 -38.12 40.68 31.65
N LYS A 674 -37.51 40.56 30.44
CA LYS A 674 -37.41 39.30 29.73
C LYS A 674 -36.56 38.28 30.50
N ALA A 675 -35.43 38.69 31.09
CA ALA A 675 -34.63 37.81 31.93
C ALA A 675 -35.40 37.27 33.16
N ILE A 676 -36.20 38.14 33.81
CA ILE A 676 -37.02 37.77 34.96
C ILE A 676 -38.14 36.80 34.58
N ILE A 677 -38.69 36.86 33.39
CA ILE A 677 -39.68 35.89 32.90
C ILE A 677 -39.04 34.50 32.82
N LEU A 678 -37.80 34.41 32.39
CA LEU A 678 -37.05 33.13 32.28
C LEU A 678 -36.71 32.60 33.68
N ASN A 679 -36.27 33.48 34.61
CA ASN A 679 -35.87 33.07 35.96
C ASN A 679 -36.43 34.04 37.00
N PRO A 680 -37.69 33.84 37.43
CA PRO A 680 -38.39 34.77 38.32
C PRO A 680 -37.84 34.81 39.77
N LYS A 681 -37.03 33.82 40.14
CA LYS A 681 -36.47 33.72 41.51
C LYS A 681 -35.06 34.26 41.63
N ASN A 682 -34.45 34.71 40.52
CA ASN A 682 -33.10 35.28 40.56
C ASN A 682 -33.15 36.71 41.15
N PHE A 683 -32.66 36.86 42.35
CA PHE A 683 -32.69 38.13 43.08
C PHE A 683 -31.78 39.17 42.45
N GLU A 684 -30.73 38.79 41.75
CA GLU A 684 -29.84 39.74 41.04
C GLU A 684 -30.57 40.42 39.89
N PHE A 685 -31.40 39.69 39.13
CA PHE A 685 -32.17 40.23 38.04
C PHE A 685 -33.22 41.23 38.58
N LEU A 686 -33.89 40.87 39.67
CA LEU A 686 -34.85 41.78 40.36
C LEU A 686 -34.13 43.01 40.87
N TYR A 687 -32.92 42.88 41.40
CA TYR A 687 -32.16 44.00 41.91
C TYR A 687 -31.74 44.98 40.79
N ILE A 688 -31.29 44.48 39.61
CA ILE A 688 -31.00 45.35 38.46
C ILE A 688 -32.28 46.05 37.97
N LYS A 689 -33.42 45.32 37.91
CA LYS A 689 -34.70 45.99 37.59
C LYS A 689 -35.01 47.09 38.56
N ALA A 690 -34.82 46.88 39.82
CA ALA A 690 -35.03 47.93 40.82
C ALA A 690 -34.07 49.12 40.62
N LYS A 691 -32.81 48.89 40.32
CA LYS A 691 -31.86 49.98 39.98
C LYS A 691 -32.34 50.80 38.79
N ILE A 692 -32.75 50.11 37.72
CA ILE A 692 -33.28 50.81 36.55
C ILE A 692 -34.54 51.63 36.84
N LEU A 693 -35.47 51.12 37.65
CA LEU A 693 -36.63 51.78 38.04
C LEU A 693 -36.36 53.07 38.91
N ILE A 694 -35.30 52.95 39.75
CA ILE A 694 -34.86 54.15 40.53
C ILE A 694 -34.32 55.26 39.60
N GLU A 695 -33.51 54.88 38.58
CA GLU A 695 -33.00 55.88 37.61
C GLU A 695 -34.12 56.46 36.71
N LEU A 696 -35.22 55.70 36.52
CA LEU A 696 -36.46 56.18 35.87
C LEU A 696 -37.40 56.94 36.81
N GLU A 697 -36.98 57.19 38.01
CA GLU A 697 -37.78 57.87 39.08
C GLU A 697 -39.08 57.13 39.49
N LYS A 698 -39.24 55.88 39.09
CA LYS A 698 -40.40 55.05 39.47
C LYS A 698 -40.19 54.39 40.84
N TYR A 699 -40.05 55.18 41.85
CA TYR A 699 -39.64 54.73 43.19
C TYR A 699 -40.61 53.73 43.84
N GLN A 700 -41.95 53.93 43.61
CA GLN A 700 -42.94 53.01 44.21
C GLN A 700 -42.87 51.59 43.61
N GLU A 701 -42.66 51.51 42.29
CA GLU A 701 -42.46 50.24 41.65
C GLU A 701 -41.13 49.56 42.10
N ALA A 702 -40.07 50.36 42.23
CA ALA A 702 -38.77 49.88 42.75
C ALA A 702 -38.90 49.31 44.15
N LEU A 703 -39.67 49.96 45.04
CA LEU A 703 -39.93 49.44 46.41
C LEU A 703 -40.54 48.02 46.37
N ASN A 704 -41.55 47.80 45.53
CA ASN A 704 -42.19 46.49 45.41
C ASN A 704 -41.26 45.43 44.93
N ILE A 705 -40.34 45.78 44.00
CA ILE A 705 -39.32 44.86 43.49
C ILE A 705 -38.26 44.58 44.55
N LEU A 706 -37.80 45.60 45.29
CA LEU A 706 -36.78 45.41 46.36
C LEU A 706 -37.34 44.54 47.51
N ASP A 707 -38.66 44.65 47.82
CA ASP A 707 -39.26 43.71 48.76
C ASP A 707 -39.18 42.25 48.32
N ARG A 708 -39.38 42.01 47.04
CA ARG A 708 -39.17 40.65 46.50
C ARG A 708 -37.73 40.23 46.61
N VAL A 709 -36.74 41.11 46.32
CA VAL A 709 -35.30 40.83 46.49
C VAL A 709 -34.99 40.43 47.92
N ILE A 710 -35.47 41.22 48.92
CA ILE A 710 -35.21 41.00 50.35
C ILE A 710 -35.91 39.71 50.84
N LYS A 711 -37.11 39.39 50.29
CA LYS A 711 -37.78 38.15 50.58
C LYS A 711 -36.99 36.90 50.16
N ILE A 712 -36.30 36.99 49.00
CA ILE A 712 -35.47 35.88 48.48
C ILE A 712 -34.13 35.85 49.19
N ASN A 713 -33.47 37.01 49.39
CA ASN A 713 -32.17 37.10 50.05
C ASN A 713 -32.18 38.16 51.15
N LYS A 714 -32.48 37.74 52.39
CA LYS A 714 -32.58 38.62 53.59
C LYS A 714 -31.24 39.28 53.98
N LYS A 715 -30.13 38.76 53.54
CA LYS A 715 -28.75 39.25 53.85
C LYS A 715 -28.17 40.19 52.76
N TYR A 716 -28.96 40.47 51.71
CA TYR A 716 -28.51 41.35 50.60
C TYR A 716 -28.55 42.81 50.96
N SER A 717 -27.50 43.35 51.59
CA SER A 717 -27.40 44.70 52.11
C SER A 717 -27.72 45.79 51.09
N SER A 718 -27.27 45.63 49.81
CA SER A 718 -27.52 46.57 48.73
C SER A 718 -28.98 46.81 48.41
N ALA A 719 -29.88 45.83 48.69
CA ALA A 719 -31.31 45.99 48.50
C ALA A 719 -31.93 46.92 49.58
N TYR A 720 -31.50 46.78 50.83
CA TYR A 720 -31.92 47.65 51.88
C TYR A 720 -31.45 49.09 51.63
N PHE A 721 -30.21 49.24 51.18
CA PHE A 721 -29.69 50.59 50.85
C PHE A 721 -30.50 51.28 49.75
N ARG A 722 -30.73 50.57 48.64
CA ARG A 722 -31.55 51.12 47.52
C ARG A 722 -32.99 51.36 47.96
N LYS A 723 -33.53 50.51 48.84
CA LYS A 723 -34.88 50.74 49.39
C LYS A 723 -34.92 52.02 50.23
N GLY A 724 -33.88 52.31 51.00
CA GLY A 724 -33.70 53.54 51.71
C GLY A 724 -33.65 54.75 50.79
N ILE A 725 -32.92 54.66 49.64
CA ILE A 725 -32.89 55.71 48.61
C ILE A 725 -34.30 55.95 48.07
N CYS A 726 -35.09 54.92 47.76
CA CYS A 726 -36.46 55.10 47.27
C CYS A 726 -37.35 55.83 48.28
N TYR A 727 -37.26 55.50 49.57
CA TYR A 727 -38.01 56.15 50.59
C TYR A 727 -37.57 57.63 50.79
N GLU A 728 -36.29 57.91 50.74
CA GLU A 728 -35.71 59.24 50.78
C GLU A 728 -36.24 60.11 49.64
N LYS A 729 -36.25 59.58 48.40
CA LYS A 729 -36.76 60.25 47.21
C LYS A 729 -38.31 60.52 47.27
N LEU A 730 -39.03 59.70 47.99
CA LEU A 730 -40.44 59.79 48.24
C LEU A 730 -40.73 60.64 49.50
N GLU A 731 -39.73 61.29 50.10
CA GLU A 731 -39.76 62.08 51.31
C GLU A 731 -40.23 61.33 52.56
N LYS A 732 -40.23 59.98 52.54
CA LYS A 732 -40.56 59.10 53.64
C LYS A 732 -39.33 58.86 54.49
N TYR A 733 -38.79 59.87 55.12
CA TYR A 733 -37.48 59.84 55.81
C TYR A 733 -37.42 58.87 56.99
N GLU A 734 -38.53 58.65 57.72
CA GLU A 734 -38.56 57.64 58.79
C GLU A 734 -38.39 56.24 58.27
N ASP A 735 -39.06 55.83 57.20
CA ASP A 735 -38.92 54.55 56.51
C ASP A 735 -37.50 54.39 55.92
N ALA A 736 -36.95 55.50 55.37
CA ALA A 736 -35.58 55.52 54.84
C ALA A 736 -34.56 55.20 55.95
N VAL A 737 -34.60 55.88 57.09
CA VAL A 737 -33.76 55.62 58.23
C VAL A 737 -33.86 54.17 58.70
N ASN A 738 -35.05 53.61 58.75
CA ASN A 738 -35.24 52.22 59.15
C ASN A 738 -34.56 51.24 58.19
N MET A 739 -34.65 51.48 56.86
CA MET A 739 -33.97 50.63 55.87
C MET A 739 -32.45 50.80 55.93
N TYR A 740 -31.93 51.98 56.04
CA TYR A 740 -30.51 52.26 56.20
C TYR A 740 -29.96 51.62 57.46
N LYS A 741 -30.63 51.70 58.65
CA LYS A 741 -30.26 51.02 59.91
C LYS A 741 -30.21 49.49 59.69
N LYS A 742 -31.20 48.92 58.99
CA LYS A 742 -31.12 47.47 58.59
C LYS A 742 -29.90 47.11 57.70
N CYS A 743 -29.58 47.99 56.78
CA CYS A 743 -28.38 47.86 55.96
C CYS A 743 -27.12 47.98 56.83
N LYS A 744 -27.04 48.94 57.74
CA LYS A 744 -25.88 49.16 58.66
C LYS A 744 -25.62 47.95 59.54
N ASN A 745 -26.68 47.25 59.97
CA ASN A 745 -26.53 45.99 60.71
C ASN A 745 -25.90 44.85 59.92
N LEU A 746 -26.00 44.88 58.59
CA LEU A 746 -25.40 43.90 57.65
C LEU A 746 -23.97 44.32 57.25
N VAL A 747 -23.72 45.63 57.18
CA VAL A 747 -22.43 46.24 56.80
C VAL A 747 -22.04 47.34 57.79
N PRO A 748 -21.52 47.06 58.93
CA PRO A 748 -21.37 48.01 60.05
C PRO A 748 -20.40 49.16 59.81
N ASN A 749 -19.44 49.02 58.95
CA ASN A 749 -18.33 49.99 58.78
C ASN A 749 -18.42 50.79 57.47
N ASP A 750 -19.62 51.06 56.97
CA ASP A 750 -19.87 51.89 55.78
C ASP A 750 -20.21 53.34 56.19
N ASP A 751 -19.24 54.25 56.00
CA ASP A 751 -19.38 55.67 56.36
C ASP A 751 -20.46 56.36 55.50
N GLN A 752 -20.65 55.98 54.24
CA GLN A 752 -21.69 56.51 53.34
C GLN A 752 -23.10 56.23 53.88
N LEU A 753 -23.27 55.07 54.45
CA LEU A 753 -24.55 54.63 55.03
C LEU A 753 -24.93 55.49 56.26
N SER A 754 -24.01 55.68 57.17
CA SER A 754 -24.20 56.54 58.34
C SER A 754 -24.42 57.99 58.00
N ILE A 755 -23.80 58.49 56.89
CA ILE A 755 -24.09 59.82 56.32
C ILE A 755 -25.55 59.88 55.87
N SER A 756 -26.03 58.88 55.09
CA SER A 756 -27.38 58.81 54.58
C SER A 756 -28.38 58.79 55.72
N ILE A 757 -28.14 58.05 56.84
CA ILE A 757 -28.97 58.04 58.01
C ILE A 757 -29.01 59.41 58.67
N GLY A 758 -27.85 60.03 58.85
CA GLY A 758 -27.73 61.33 59.45
C GLY A 758 -28.45 62.43 58.67
N LEU A 759 -28.35 62.41 57.35
CA LEU A 759 -29.10 63.34 56.49
C LEU A 759 -30.61 63.18 56.58
N CYS A 760 -31.12 61.99 56.60
CA CYS A 760 -32.56 61.70 56.77
C CYS A 760 -33.02 62.12 58.16
N LEU A 761 -32.22 61.90 59.20
CA LEU A 761 -32.56 62.39 60.60
C LEU A 761 -32.62 63.90 60.72
N ILE A 762 -31.78 64.63 59.99
CA ILE A 762 -31.88 66.09 59.93
C ILE A 762 -33.25 66.51 59.32
N LYS A 763 -33.67 65.84 58.28
CA LYS A 763 -35.01 66.14 57.65
C LYS A 763 -36.16 65.79 58.55
N LEU A 764 -35.98 64.93 59.51
CA LEU A 764 -36.96 64.59 60.56
C LEU A 764 -36.83 65.46 61.81
N ASN A 765 -35.99 66.45 61.83
CA ASN A 765 -35.61 67.31 62.96
C ASN A 765 -35.07 66.58 64.20
N GLN A 766 -34.51 65.34 63.96
CA GLN A 766 -33.88 64.48 65.00
C GLN A 766 -32.39 64.81 65.09
N ASN A 767 -32.05 66.01 65.49
CA ASN A 767 -30.67 66.52 65.42
C ASN A 767 -29.69 65.85 66.34
N GLU A 768 -30.12 65.34 67.47
CA GLU A 768 -29.20 64.56 68.40
C GLU A 768 -28.83 63.21 67.86
N GLU A 769 -29.78 62.47 67.24
CA GLU A 769 -29.48 61.18 66.63
C GLU A 769 -28.61 61.38 65.38
N ALA A 770 -28.87 62.40 64.61
CA ALA A 770 -28.03 62.75 63.47
C ALA A 770 -26.58 63.04 63.89
N LEU A 771 -26.37 63.78 64.99
CA LEU A 771 -25.05 64.01 65.52
C LEU A 771 -24.30 62.70 65.87
N LYS A 772 -24.97 61.72 66.50
CA LYS A 772 -24.40 60.45 66.82
C LYS A 772 -23.94 59.66 65.54
N GLU A 773 -24.78 59.69 64.48
CA GLU A 773 -24.42 59.04 63.27
C GLU A 773 -23.19 59.70 62.56
N PHE A 774 -23.11 61.05 62.57
CA PHE A 774 -21.90 61.74 62.09
C PHE A 774 -20.69 61.52 62.92
N ASP A 775 -20.84 61.32 64.26
CA ASP A 775 -19.74 60.95 65.14
C ASP A 775 -19.26 59.52 64.87
N ASP A 776 -20.15 58.63 64.54
CA ASP A 776 -19.77 57.26 64.13
C ASP A 776 -18.98 57.27 62.79
N VAL A 777 -19.42 58.11 61.83
CA VAL A 777 -18.65 58.31 60.59
C VAL A 777 -17.22 58.82 60.89
N LEU A 778 -17.09 59.84 61.82
CA LEU A 778 -15.79 60.38 62.20
C LEU A 778 -14.93 59.44 63.03
N LYS A 779 -15.51 58.44 63.68
CA LYS A 779 -14.69 57.32 64.30
C LYS A 779 -14.10 56.39 63.24
N ILE A 780 -14.84 56.15 62.18
CA ILE A 780 -14.36 55.27 61.06
C ILE A 780 -13.41 56.08 60.14
N ASN A 781 -13.81 57.29 59.80
CA ASN A 781 -13.06 58.17 58.87
C ASN A 781 -12.95 59.61 59.45
N PRO A 782 -11.95 59.92 60.27
CA PRO A 782 -11.79 61.22 60.94
C PRO A 782 -11.65 62.43 59.97
N LYS A 783 -11.30 62.18 58.72
CA LYS A 783 -11.12 63.21 57.68
C LYS A 783 -12.34 63.39 56.76
N ASN A 784 -13.46 62.76 57.04
CA ASN A 784 -14.67 62.85 56.23
C ASN A 784 -15.24 64.27 56.29
N LYS A 785 -15.04 65.07 55.22
CA LYS A 785 -15.42 66.48 55.11
C LYS A 785 -16.92 66.67 55.27
N PHE A 786 -17.73 65.74 54.77
CA PHE A 786 -19.20 65.79 54.87
C PHE A 786 -19.64 65.66 56.32
N ALA A 787 -19.20 64.66 57.04
CA ALA A 787 -19.56 64.48 58.47
C ALA A 787 -19.09 65.64 59.30
N ILE A 788 -17.88 66.20 59.07
CA ILE A 788 -17.39 67.40 59.78
C ILE A 788 -18.34 68.59 59.48
N HIS A 789 -18.69 68.87 58.24
CA HIS A 789 -19.56 69.97 57.84
C HIS A 789 -20.93 69.92 58.57
N TYR A 790 -21.60 68.76 58.40
CA TYR A 790 -22.95 68.62 59.00
C TYR A 790 -22.93 68.62 60.51
N LYS A 791 -21.91 67.97 61.15
CA LYS A 791 -21.74 68.07 62.59
C LYS A 791 -21.56 69.48 63.10
N ASN A 792 -20.73 70.28 62.45
CA ASN A 792 -20.54 71.72 62.82
C ASN A 792 -21.80 72.51 62.61
N LYS A 793 -22.54 72.33 61.52
CA LYS A 793 -23.83 72.96 61.24
C LYS A 793 -24.88 72.61 62.29
N LEU A 794 -25.01 71.38 62.69
CA LEU A 794 -25.96 70.94 63.72
C LEU A 794 -25.58 71.49 65.11
N LYS A 795 -24.31 71.55 65.44
CA LYS A 795 -23.88 72.18 66.72
C LYS A 795 -24.11 73.68 66.79
N GLN A 796 -24.13 74.30 65.63
CA GLN A 796 -24.52 75.78 65.59
C GLN A 796 -26.02 75.98 65.75
N SER A 797 -26.87 75.09 65.19
CA SER A 797 -28.32 75.17 65.32
C SER A 797 -28.81 74.77 66.69
N VAL A 798 -28.23 73.84 67.36
CA VAL A 798 -28.53 73.41 68.79
C VAL A 798 -28.05 74.42 69.81
N LYS A 799 -27.18 75.36 69.46
CA LYS A 799 -26.81 76.52 70.35
C LYS A 799 -27.72 77.68 70.21
N ILE A 800 -28.65 77.72 69.25
CA ILE A 800 -29.58 78.79 68.96
C ILE A 800 -30.99 78.47 69.45
N GLU A 801 -31.33 77.18 69.71
CA GLU A 801 -32.48 76.74 70.45
C GLU A 801 -32.13 76.68 71.99
#